data_bbde528802291fc62134503ff6f76a80
#
_entry.id   bbde528802291fc62134503ff6f76a80
#
_cell.length_a   1.000
_cell.length_b   1.000
_cell.length_c   1.000
_cell.angle_alpha   90.00
_cell.angle_beta   90.00
_cell.angle_gamma   90.00
#
_symmetry.space_group_name_H-M   'P 1'
#
loop_
_entity.id
_entity.type
_entity.pdbx_description
1 polymer ?
#
loop_
_entity_poly.entity_id
_entity_poly.type
_entity_poly.pdbx_seq_one_letter_code
_entity_poly.pdbx_strand_id
1 'polypeptide(L)'
;ARAWYQLGPAVMTWLRVRLSATLLVSTYRQQPSLLGVRAFVPGLSCRSVGTYRQQASMSAASASSGGKSAGGGGGGENKGNRLAGETSPYLLQHAHNPVDWMPWGQEAFNRAKEEDKPIFLSVGYSTCHWCHVMERESFESQTVAKVLNENFVSIKASSILAPGVDREERPDVDQCFMTFVQATSGGGGWPMSVWLTPELKPFVGATYFPEMRFVSILKTLADKWSSDREEVVKQGDHIVRLLQERLSETAAASGDPLAFLALDKSREAVREGVRVLDKGHDDVLGGWGGGRGGMKFPQPSRMNLLLRAHRLEGEESALGARALAMVETTLKAMAKGGIYDHLFDGFARYSTDPRWHVPHFEKMLYDQSQLVTAYVEAFQVTGNAAYADVARGVLRYVLRDMTDEGGGFYSAEDADSLPFEGATEKKEGAFCVWTEPDLRKLLDGEEGVALPGEGGQSVPVSSLFCRVYGVRPEGNVDPAVDVHGELTSQNVLFKSETVRAAAEALGLACSGEEAQAAMTAARATLVAARRKRPAPHLDDKVLTSWNGLMASGISALARASQAFSSSPPSEDSLAYLGAATKAAEFVRENLYRSGSGDGETAGRLLRSWRSGRASPVEGFADDYAFLIRGLIDLYEADPRRETGWRWLRWARELQAEMDEGFKCPAEAGGGYYSSRAPESEGEEKGDGETRGGSGSGVLPYRLRTDYDGAEPGAGSVAADNLLRLSGYFGGEEGKVLREKAAEQLATAFALPETPQAYPELTASLVTALLGPKQVIISGNPAGAETQALVSAAQRSFCPNLVLIVQDNTNTNDAATSE
;
A
#
# COMPACT_ATOMS: atom_id res chain seq x y z
N ALA A 1 -8.03 41.14 4.12
CA ALA A 1 -9.29 40.74 3.51
C ALA A 1 -9.18 40.50 1.98
N ARG A 2 -8.53 41.43 1.21
CA ARG A 2 -8.42 41.22 -0.26
C ARG A 2 -7.41 40.13 -0.68
N ALA A 3 -6.38 39.87 0.09
CA ALA A 3 -5.38 38.81 -0.20
C ALA A 3 -5.93 37.39 0.04
N TRP A 4 -6.84 37.23 1.00
CA TRP A 4 -7.54 35.95 1.24
C TRP A 4 -8.51 35.58 0.14
N TYR A 5 -9.07 36.57 -0.54
CA TYR A 5 -9.99 36.33 -1.68
C TYR A 5 -9.31 35.64 -2.87
N GLN A 6 -8.00 35.70 -2.98
CA GLN A 6 -7.27 35.03 -4.08
C GLN A 6 -6.86 33.58 -3.75
N LEU A 7 -6.76 33.23 -2.45
CA LEU A 7 -6.48 31.85 -1.98
C LEU A 7 -7.72 31.20 -1.33
N GLY A 8 -8.71 31.97 -0.94
CA GLY A 8 -9.76 31.60 -0.02
C GLY A 8 -11.15 31.23 -0.54
N PRO A 9 -11.61 31.54 -1.76
CA PRO A 9 -12.99 31.23 -2.15
C PRO A 9 -13.25 29.71 -2.24
N ALA A 10 -12.26 28.94 -2.62
CA ALA A 10 -12.42 27.49 -2.77
C ALA A 10 -12.57 26.78 -1.41
N VAL A 11 -11.77 27.14 -0.41
CA VAL A 11 -11.80 26.52 0.91
C VAL A 11 -13.04 26.93 1.71
N MET A 12 -13.36 28.23 1.75
CA MET A 12 -14.51 28.74 2.51
C MET A 12 -15.87 28.45 1.85
N THR A 13 -15.93 28.44 0.51
CA THR A 13 -17.16 28.09 -0.22
C THR A 13 -17.46 26.61 -0.15
N TRP A 14 -16.44 25.76 -0.15
CA TRP A 14 -16.61 24.31 -0.07
C TRP A 14 -17.10 23.86 1.32
N LEU A 15 -16.54 24.41 2.40
CA LEU A 15 -17.03 24.19 3.77
C LEU A 15 -18.48 24.69 3.95
N ARG A 16 -18.85 25.84 3.40
CA ARG A 16 -20.22 26.38 3.48
C ARG A 16 -21.20 25.61 2.59
N VAL A 17 -20.81 25.19 1.40
CA VAL A 17 -21.71 24.47 0.47
C VAL A 17 -22.00 23.04 0.95
N ARG A 18 -21.04 22.34 1.55
CA ARG A 18 -21.30 20.99 2.11
C ARG A 18 -22.09 21.02 3.43
N LEU A 19 -21.85 21.99 4.31
CA LEU A 19 -22.66 22.18 5.53
C LEU A 19 -24.12 22.58 5.19
N SER A 20 -24.35 23.33 4.11
CA SER A 20 -25.69 23.66 3.64
C SER A 20 -26.37 22.51 2.88
N ALA A 21 -25.63 21.65 2.20
CA ALA A 21 -26.17 20.48 1.50
C ALA A 21 -26.65 19.40 2.48
N THR A 22 -25.97 19.21 3.61
CA THR A 22 -26.38 18.24 4.64
C THR A 22 -27.67 18.68 5.37
N LEU A 23 -27.92 19.99 5.50
CA LEU A 23 -29.17 20.52 6.05
C LEU A 23 -30.34 20.51 5.04
N LEU A 24 -30.08 20.47 3.72
CA LEU A 24 -31.10 20.44 2.68
C LEU A 24 -31.57 19.04 2.27
N VAL A 25 -30.77 18.00 2.52
CA VAL A 25 -31.13 16.61 2.20
C VAL A 25 -32.15 16.00 3.18
N SER A 26 -32.31 16.60 4.38
CA SER A 26 -33.32 16.11 5.35
C SER A 26 -34.78 16.48 5.01
N THR A 27 -35.04 17.33 4.02
CA THR A 27 -36.39 17.81 3.68
C THR A 27 -36.92 17.45 2.29
N TYR A 28 -36.15 16.71 1.48
CA TYR A 28 -36.61 16.27 0.13
C TYR A 28 -36.59 14.76 -0.02
N ARG A 29 -37.58 14.11 0.59
CA ARG A 29 -38.01 12.76 0.21
C ARG A 29 -39.25 12.90 -0.66
N GLN A 30 -39.08 12.88 -1.98
CA GLN A 30 -40.01 12.36 -3.00
C GLN A 30 -39.66 12.97 -4.37
N GLN A 31 -39.08 12.23 -5.24
CA GLN A 31 -39.23 11.94 -6.65
C GLN A 31 -37.90 11.67 -7.39
N PRO A 32 -37.79 10.58 -8.13
CA PRO A 32 -36.63 10.30 -8.95
C PRO A 32 -36.90 10.76 -10.38
N SER A 33 -36.20 11.78 -10.85
CA SER A 33 -35.84 11.91 -12.26
C SER A 33 -35.16 13.27 -12.53
N LEU A 34 -34.04 13.19 -13.26
CA LEU A 34 -33.42 14.30 -14.03
C LEU A 34 -32.94 15.50 -13.18
N LEU A 35 -31.61 15.59 -12.99
CA LEU A 35 -30.87 16.83 -13.29
C LEU A 35 -29.37 16.65 -13.01
N GLY A 36 -28.59 16.61 -14.08
CA GLY A 36 -27.16 16.85 -14.04
C GLY A 36 -26.91 18.30 -13.61
N VAL A 37 -26.39 18.47 -12.40
CA VAL A 37 -25.99 19.80 -11.92
C VAL A 37 -24.62 20.13 -12.50
N ARG A 38 -24.60 20.85 -13.61
CA ARG A 38 -23.45 21.65 -14.03
C ARG A 38 -23.41 22.88 -13.11
N ALA A 39 -22.38 22.99 -12.30
CA ALA A 39 -22.07 24.23 -11.60
C ALA A 39 -21.70 25.30 -12.63
N PHE A 40 -22.55 26.25 -12.81
CA PHE A 40 -22.33 27.44 -13.65
C PHE A 40 -21.74 28.53 -12.78
N VAL A 41 -20.48 28.89 -13.04
CA VAL A 41 -19.86 30.09 -12.47
C VAL A 41 -20.03 31.18 -13.53
N PRO A 42 -20.78 32.26 -13.28
CA PRO A 42 -20.89 33.33 -14.22
C PRO A 42 -19.60 34.17 -14.23
N GLY A 43 -18.89 34.20 -15.32
CA GLY A 43 -17.85 35.18 -15.56
C GLY A 43 -16.53 34.72 -16.18
N LEU A 44 -16.40 33.47 -16.61
CA LEU A 44 -15.20 33.03 -17.37
C LEU A 44 -15.65 32.29 -18.63
N SER A 45 -15.59 33.01 -19.73
CA SER A 45 -15.78 32.48 -21.07
C SER A 45 -14.64 31.52 -21.38
N CYS A 46 -14.98 30.26 -21.58
CA CYS A 46 -14.07 29.23 -22.06
C CYS A 46 -13.77 29.53 -23.54
N ARG A 47 -12.70 30.29 -23.81
CA ARG A 47 -12.08 30.29 -25.13
C ARG A 47 -11.09 29.14 -25.18
N SER A 48 -11.25 28.35 -26.22
CA SER A 48 -10.42 27.27 -26.71
C SER A 48 -8.93 27.47 -26.35
N VAL A 49 -8.34 26.50 -25.69
CA VAL A 49 -6.89 26.40 -25.55
C VAL A 49 -6.31 26.04 -26.91
N GLY A 50 -5.81 27.08 -27.56
CA GLY A 50 -5.02 26.96 -28.76
C GLY A 50 -3.65 26.43 -28.40
N THR A 51 -3.23 25.45 -29.17
CA THR A 51 -1.89 24.87 -29.17
C THR A 51 -0.82 25.95 -29.14
N TYR A 52 -0.11 26.09 -28.02
CA TYR A 52 1.13 26.84 -27.97
C TYR A 52 2.27 25.92 -28.43
N ARG A 53 2.59 26.04 -29.71
CA ARG A 53 3.85 25.59 -30.29
C ARG A 53 4.87 26.68 -30.03
N GLN A 54 5.69 26.54 -28.99
CA GLN A 54 6.89 27.37 -28.86
C GLN A 54 8.08 26.63 -29.45
N GLN A 55 8.56 27.17 -30.58
CA GLN A 55 9.86 26.86 -31.13
C GLN A 55 10.96 27.34 -30.17
N ALA A 56 11.64 26.39 -29.52
CA ALA A 56 12.92 26.67 -28.91
C ALA A 56 13.99 26.56 -30.00
N SER A 57 14.50 27.67 -30.45
CA SER A 57 15.67 27.74 -31.30
C SER A 57 16.92 27.41 -30.49
N MET A 58 17.63 26.39 -30.95
CA MET A 58 18.96 26.03 -30.48
C MET A 58 19.92 27.22 -30.71
N SER A 59 20.65 27.63 -29.69
CA SER A 59 21.95 28.26 -29.83
C SER A 59 22.97 27.49 -28.99
N ALA A 60 23.73 26.66 -29.66
CA ALA A 60 24.96 26.06 -29.15
C ALA A 60 26.00 27.17 -29.01
N ALA A 61 26.53 27.35 -27.83
CA ALA A 61 27.76 28.08 -27.62
C ALA A 61 28.74 27.22 -26.84
N SER A 62 29.66 26.65 -27.58
CA SER A 62 30.87 26.03 -27.08
C SER A 62 31.77 27.10 -26.40
N ALA A 63 32.24 26.77 -25.19
CA ALA A 63 33.43 27.43 -24.64
C ALA A 63 34.28 26.38 -23.89
N SER A 64 35.39 26.07 -24.51
CA SER A 64 36.52 25.36 -23.97
C SER A 64 37.46 26.24 -23.20
N SER A 65 38.37 25.62 -22.43
CA SER A 65 39.59 26.11 -21.77
C SER A 65 39.39 26.68 -20.34
N GLY A 66 39.93 26.14 -19.31
CA GLY A 66 41.35 25.89 -19.11
C GLY A 66 41.86 27.03 -18.17
N GLY A 67 42.06 26.75 -16.86
CA GLY A 67 42.66 27.72 -15.98
C GLY A 67 42.87 27.20 -14.57
N LYS A 68 44.03 26.61 -14.32
CA LYS A 68 44.55 26.35 -12.96
C LYS A 68 44.85 27.67 -12.26
N SER A 69 44.37 27.81 -11.03
CA SER A 69 45.15 28.53 -10.04
C SER A 69 44.90 27.99 -8.64
N ALA A 70 45.97 27.74 -7.94
CA ALA A 70 46.04 27.23 -6.57
C ALA A 70 45.78 28.36 -5.57
N GLY A 71 45.26 27.96 -4.40
CA GLY A 71 45.41 28.78 -3.22
C GLY A 71 44.34 28.57 -2.13
N GLY A 72 44.63 27.70 -1.16
CA GLY A 72 44.44 28.02 0.23
C GLY A 72 43.13 27.81 0.96
N GLY A 73 43.05 26.74 1.73
CA GLY A 73 42.57 26.85 3.11
C GLY A 73 41.10 26.55 3.40
N GLY A 74 40.88 25.45 4.09
CA GLY A 74 39.64 25.19 4.86
C GLY A 74 38.83 24.01 4.38
N GLY A 75 39.29 22.81 4.74
CA GLY A 75 38.47 21.60 4.69
C GLY A 75 37.33 21.68 5.70
N GLY A 76 36.22 22.27 5.30
CA GLY A 76 34.94 22.05 5.95
C GLY A 76 34.35 20.78 5.34
N GLU A 77 34.32 19.69 6.09
CA GLU A 77 33.46 18.57 5.83
C GLU A 77 32.06 19.13 5.61
N ASN A 78 31.44 18.82 4.48
CA ASN A 78 30.08 19.21 4.16
C ASN A 78 29.15 18.39 5.07
N LYS A 79 29.01 18.81 6.33
CA LYS A 79 28.07 18.24 7.29
C LYS A 79 26.68 18.54 6.76
N GLY A 80 25.98 17.50 6.31
CA GLY A 80 24.58 17.59 5.91
C GLY A 80 23.70 18.29 6.99
N ASN A 81 22.45 18.59 6.67
CA ASN A 81 21.48 19.09 7.63
C ASN A 81 21.19 18.03 8.72
N ARG A 82 20.26 18.30 9.65
CA ARG A 82 19.95 17.40 10.77
C ARG A 82 19.47 16.00 10.37
N LEU A 83 19.02 15.81 9.12
CA LEU A 83 18.59 14.51 8.61
C LEU A 83 19.75 13.54 8.31
N ALA A 84 20.99 14.00 8.28
CA ALA A 84 22.17 13.17 8.01
C ALA A 84 22.42 12.07 9.08
N GLY A 85 21.82 12.19 10.25
CA GLY A 85 21.90 11.19 11.34
C GLY A 85 20.78 10.16 11.35
N GLU A 86 19.88 10.20 10.38
CA GLU A 86 18.66 9.40 10.36
C GLU A 86 18.86 7.98 9.79
N THR A 87 17.85 7.12 9.97
CA THR A 87 17.86 5.75 9.44
C THR A 87 16.94 5.58 8.24
N SER A 88 15.89 6.38 8.11
CA SER A 88 14.97 6.32 6.98
C SER A 88 15.65 6.67 5.66
N PRO A 89 15.55 5.84 4.60
CA PRO A 89 16.06 6.15 3.27
C PRO A 89 15.51 7.46 2.73
N TYR A 90 14.22 7.74 2.94
CA TYR A 90 13.56 8.97 2.51
C TYR A 90 14.20 10.23 3.12
N LEU A 91 14.57 10.18 4.38
CA LEU A 91 15.16 11.33 5.05
C LEU A 91 16.61 11.55 4.64
N LEU A 92 17.36 10.45 4.49
CA LEU A 92 18.74 10.50 4.02
C LEU A 92 18.87 11.10 2.61
N GLN A 93 17.89 10.89 1.74
CA GLN A 93 17.83 11.54 0.41
C GLN A 93 17.87 13.07 0.55
N HIS A 94 17.24 13.63 1.58
CA HIS A 94 17.16 15.07 1.81
C HIS A 94 18.26 15.65 2.73
N ALA A 95 19.20 14.84 3.17
CA ALA A 95 20.26 15.24 4.11
C ALA A 95 21.18 16.35 3.58
N HIS A 96 21.25 16.53 2.27
CA HIS A 96 22.12 17.52 1.61
C HIS A 96 21.36 18.69 0.98
N ASN A 97 20.03 18.74 1.13
CA ASN A 97 19.25 19.87 0.64
C ASN A 97 19.64 21.17 1.38
N PRO A 98 19.59 22.34 0.72
CA PRO A 98 19.87 23.64 1.34
C PRO A 98 18.80 24.08 2.35
N VAL A 99 17.65 23.41 2.41
CA VAL A 99 16.61 23.64 3.41
C VAL A 99 17.09 23.10 4.76
N ASP A 100 16.95 23.90 5.84
CA ASP A 100 17.25 23.50 7.22
C ASP A 100 16.17 22.55 7.76
N TRP A 101 16.17 21.34 7.21
CA TRP A 101 15.23 20.30 7.60
C TRP A 101 15.48 19.84 9.03
N MET A 102 14.40 19.76 9.77
CA MET A 102 14.36 19.17 11.11
C MET A 102 13.53 17.89 11.11
N PRO A 103 13.87 16.98 12.01
CA PRO A 103 13.03 15.82 12.29
C PRO A 103 11.72 16.20 13.02
N TRP A 104 10.68 15.36 12.86
CA TRP A 104 9.44 15.46 13.65
C TRP A 104 9.72 15.10 15.10
N GLY A 105 9.68 16.06 15.96
CA GLY A 105 9.98 15.85 17.37
C GLY A 105 10.00 17.12 18.19
N GLN A 106 10.19 16.96 19.48
CA GLN A 106 10.07 18.03 20.44
C GLN A 106 11.05 19.20 20.16
N GLU A 107 12.24 18.94 19.61
CA GLU A 107 13.21 19.97 19.25
C GLU A 107 12.63 20.93 18.20
N ALA A 108 12.02 20.37 17.14
CA ALA A 108 11.39 21.18 16.08
C ALA A 108 10.18 21.96 16.62
N PHE A 109 9.36 21.32 17.47
CA PHE A 109 8.18 21.97 18.05
C PHE A 109 8.55 23.07 19.03
N ASN A 110 9.58 22.88 19.85
CA ASN A 110 10.08 23.90 20.76
C ASN A 110 10.64 25.08 19.95
N ARG A 111 11.44 24.81 18.92
CA ARG A 111 11.97 25.84 18.02
C ARG A 111 10.86 26.68 17.36
N ALA A 112 9.80 26.01 16.88
CA ALA A 112 8.66 26.72 16.28
C ALA A 112 7.96 27.66 17.28
N LYS A 113 7.85 27.23 18.54
CA LYS A 113 7.28 28.04 19.64
C LYS A 113 8.21 29.17 20.05
N GLU A 114 9.51 28.92 20.21
CA GLU A 114 10.52 29.91 20.63
C GLU A 114 10.74 30.99 19.57
N GLU A 115 10.78 30.58 18.28
CA GLU A 115 10.96 31.55 17.19
C GLU A 115 9.63 32.16 16.70
N ASP A 116 8.49 31.75 17.27
CA ASP A 116 7.12 32.08 16.83
C ASP A 116 6.91 31.95 15.32
N LYS A 117 7.41 30.84 14.74
CA LYS A 117 7.32 30.55 13.32
C LYS A 117 6.31 29.43 13.04
N PRO A 118 5.53 29.51 11.96
CA PRO A 118 4.71 28.39 11.52
C PRO A 118 5.61 27.26 11.03
N ILE A 119 5.09 26.03 11.16
CA ILE A 119 5.78 24.82 10.70
C ILE A 119 5.40 24.55 9.25
N PHE A 120 6.38 24.25 8.41
CA PHE A 120 6.19 23.62 7.11
C PHE A 120 6.50 22.13 7.23
N LEU A 121 5.48 21.30 7.12
CA LEU A 121 5.58 19.85 7.17
C LEU A 121 5.51 19.26 5.76
N SER A 122 6.54 18.53 5.36
CA SER A 122 6.57 17.77 4.11
C SER A 122 6.57 16.26 4.41
N VAL A 123 5.59 15.54 3.89
CA VAL A 123 5.44 14.09 4.07
C VAL A 123 5.54 13.39 2.72
N GLY A 124 6.24 12.27 2.68
CA GLY A 124 6.44 11.43 1.50
C GLY A 124 7.02 10.08 1.88
N TYR A 125 7.65 9.41 0.93
CA TYR A 125 8.34 8.13 1.12
C TYR A 125 9.44 7.95 0.05
N SER A 126 10.37 7.04 0.28
CA SER A 126 11.66 6.96 -0.43
C SER A 126 11.54 6.61 -1.92
N THR A 127 10.52 5.87 -2.34
CA THR A 127 10.31 5.41 -3.71
C THR A 127 9.29 6.26 -4.49
N CYS A 128 8.89 7.40 -3.92
CA CYS A 128 7.88 8.28 -4.46
C CYS A 128 8.43 9.18 -5.59
N HIS A 129 8.12 8.90 -6.84
CA HIS A 129 8.55 9.69 -8.00
C HIS A 129 8.28 11.20 -7.86
N TRP A 130 7.04 11.59 -7.55
CA TRP A 130 6.68 13.01 -7.39
C TRP A 130 7.36 13.68 -6.19
N CYS A 131 7.80 12.90 -5.18
CA CYS A 131 8.62 13.43 -4.09
C CYS A 131 10.03 13.76 -4.60
N HIS A 132 10.62 12.90 -5.47
CA HIS A 132 11.90 13.17 -6.14
C HIS A 132 11.81 14.37 -7.08
N VAL A 133 10.70 14.52 -7.82
CA VAL A 133 10.47 15.71 -8.65
C VAL A 133 10.45 16.98 -7.80
N MET A 134 9.68 16.99 -6.69
CA MET A 134 9.62 18.16 -5.80
C MET A 134 10.96 18.44 -5.09
N GLU A 135 11.75 17.42 -4.84
CA GLU A 135 13.11 17.57 -4.31
C GLU A 135 13.98 18.36 -5.28
N ARG A 136 14.11 17.87 -6.51
CA ARG A 136 14.94 18.49 -7.55
C ARG A 136 14.48 19.90 -7.89
N GLU A 137 13.17 20.09 -8.06
CA GLU A 137 12.62 21.39 -8.50
C GLU A 137 12.52 22.41 -7.38
N SER A 138 12.29 21.99 -6.13
CA SER A 138 11.95 22.90 -5.04
C SER A 138 12.93 22.82 -3.87
N PHE A 139 13.25 21.63 -3.35
CA PHE A 139 14.02 21.54 -2.11
C PHE A 139 15.53 21.70 -2.31
N GLU A 140 16.05 21.51 -3.51
CA GLU A 140 17.42 21.82 -3.92
C GLU A 140 17.59 23.30 -4.30
N SER A 141 16.48 24.04 -4.50
CA SER A 141 16.52 25.46 -4.85
C SER A 141 16.95 26.34 -3.69
N GLN A 142 18.03 27.14 -3.89
CA GLN A 142 18.47 28.15 -2.94
C GLN A 142 17.41 29.23 -2.68
N THR A 143 16.57 29.53 -3.66
CA THR A 143 15.48 30.50 -3.55
C THR A 143 14.39 30.00 -2.60
N VAL A 144 13.98 28.75 -2.74
CA VAL A 144 13.00 28.09 -1.85
C VAL A 144 13.59 27.97 -0.45
N ALA A 145 14.82 27.46 -0.35
CA ALA A 145 15.50 27.25 0.92
C ALA A 145 15.62 28.57 1.73
N LYS A 146 15.96 29.68 1.07
CA LYS A 146 16.02 30.98 1.73
C LYS A 146 14.69 31.37 2.36
N VAL A 147 13.57 31.23 1.63
CA VAL A 147 12.25 31.62 2.15
C VAL A 147 11.81 30.70 3.28
N LEU A 148 12.04 29.37 3.14
CA LEU A 148 11.71 28.39 4.18
C LEU A 148 12.52 28.64 5.46
N ASN A 149 13.83 28.74 5.37
CA ASN A 149 14.72 28.88 6.53
C ASN A 149 14.50 30.21 7.30
N GLU A 150 14.16 31.28 6.57
CA GLU A 150 13.87 32.58 7.19
C GLU A 150 12.54 32.64 7.93
N ASN A 151 11.48 31.98 7.40
CA ASN A 151 10.10 32.20 7.84
C ASN A 151 9.38 31.00 8.46
N PHE A 152 9.93 29.80 8.34
CA PHE A 152 9.29 28.57 8.79
C PHE A 152 10.27 27.70 9.58
N VAL A 153 9.74 26.82 10.42
CA VAL A 153 10.46 25.63 10.87
C VAL A 153 10.07 24.51 9.91
N SER A 154 11.04 24.07 9.11
CA SER A 154 10.80 23.05 8.07
C SER A 154 11.01 21.66 8.67
N ILE A 155 9.95 20.85 8.69
CA ILE A 155 9.98 19.49 9.22
C ILE A 155 9.83 18.51 8.05
N LYS A 156 10.87 17.68 7.90
CA LYS A 156 10.84 16.49 7.04
C LYS A 156 11.24 15.25 7.83
N ALA A 157 11.25 15.41 9.09
CA ALA A 157 11.23 14.51 10.23
C ALA A 157 12.29 13.40 10.33
N SER A 158 13.07 13.33 11.31
CA SER A 158 13.43 12.27 12.25
C SER A 158 14.65 12.63 13.08
N SER A 159 14.71 12.15 14.29
CA SER A 159 15.90 12.20 15.14
C SER A 159 16.16 10.78 15.68
N ILE A 160 17.39 10.46 15.99
CA ILE A 160 17.78 9.17 16.61
C ILE A 160 16.93 8.87 17.87
N LEU A 161 16.31 9.91 18.45
CA LEU A 161 15.45 9.81 19.64
C LEU A 161 13.95 10.02 19.35
N ALA A 162 13.56 10.39 18.11
CA ALA A 162 12.17 10.54 17.70
C ALA A 162 12.04 10.27 16.20
N PRO A 163 11.22 9.31 15.79
CA PRO A 163 11.12 8.88 14.39
C PRO A 163 10.50 9.93 13.48
N GLY A 164 10.98 9.94 12.25
CA GLY A 164 10.57 10.86 11.19
C GLY A 164 9.18 10.68 10.61
N VAL A 165 8.74 11.65 9.75
CA VAL A 165 7.50 11.48 8.97
C VAL A 165 7.84 10.99 7.56
N ASP A 166 8.43 9.85 7.46
CA ASP A 166 8.21 8.91 6.38
C ASP A 166 6.81 8.33 6.60
N ARG A 167 5.91 8.43 5.63
CA ARG A 167 4.54 7.92 5.78
C ARG A 167 4.49 6.46 6.24
N GLU A 168 5.53 5.71 5.95
CA GLU A 168 5.63 4.29 6.25
C GLU A 168 6.07 4.05 7.71
N GLU A 169 6.94 4.93 8.24
CA GLU A 169 7.40 4.87 9.63
C GLU A 169 6.47 5.59 10.61
N ARG A 170 5.73 6.64 10.15
CA ARG A 170 4.78 7.42 10.95
C ARG A 170 3.42 7.55 10.25
N PRO A 171 2.72 6.43 10.08
CA PRO A 171 1.37 6.44 9.48
C PRO A 171 0.36 7.27 10.27
N ASP A 172 0.55 7.46 11.56
CA ASP A 172 -0.28 8.31 12.41
C ASP A 172 -0.21 9.79 11.99
N VAL A 173 0.97 10.32 11.73
CA VAL A 173 1.18 11.70 11.25
C VAL A 173 0.64 11.84 9.82
N ASP A 174 1.00 10.90 8.95
CA ASP A 174 0.54 10.89 7.56
C ASP A 174 -0.99 10.91 7.48
N GLN A 175 -1.66 9.97 8.13
CA GLN A 175 -3.12 9.84 8.10
C GLN A 175 -3.82 11.06 8.72
N CYS A 176 -3.29 11.59 9.83
CA CYS A 176 -3.84 12.77 10.47
C CYS A 176 -3.88 13.96 9.51
N PHE A 177 -2.77 14.28 8.86
CA PHE A 177 -2.71 15.43 7.96
C PHE A 177 -3.25 15.14 6.55
N MET A 178 -3.20 13.89 6.07
CA MET A 178 -3.87 13.49 4.84
C MET A 178 -5.39 13.65 4.95
N THR A 179 -5.98 13.30 6.10
CA THR A 179 -7.41 13.53 6.38
C THR A 179 -7.77 15.02 6.26
N PHE A 180 -6.92 15.89 6.79
CA PHE A 180 -7.08 17.34 6.64
C PHE A 180 -6.98 17.78 5.17
N VAL A 181 -5.95 17.31 4.44
CA VAL A 181 -5.74 17.67 3.03
C VAL A 181 -6.92 17.21 2.19
N GLN A 182 -7.38 15.98 2.34
CA GLN A 182 -8.54 15.44 1.62
C GLN A 182 -9.82 16.21 1.94
N ALA A 183 -10.04 16.55 3.22
CA ALA A 183 -11.21 17.31 3.63
C ALA A 183 -11.25 18.72 3.04
N THR A 184 -10.10 19.34 2.80
CA THR A 184 -9.99 20.72 2.33
C THR A 184 -9.83 20.87 0.83
N SER A 185 -9.13 19.93 0.16
CA SER A 185 -8.84 19.98 -1.27
C SER A 185 -9.73 19.06 -2.12
N GLY A 186 -10.43 18.10 -1.50
CA GLY A 186 -11.24 17.09 -2.18
C GLY A 186 -10.45 15.93 -2.77
N GLY A 187 -9.12 15.90 -2.58
CA GLY A 187 -8.20 14.84 -2.96
C GLY A 187 -6.95 14.87 -2.12
N GLY A 188 -6.10 13.86 -2.22
CA GLY A 188 -4.83 13.76 -1.49
C GLY A 188 -3.81 12.96 -2.27
N GLY A 189 -2.59 12.88 -1.77
CA GLY A 189 -1.47 12.15 -2.35
C GLY A 189 -0.13 12.72 -1.88
N TRP A 190 0.95 12.09 -2.32
CA TRP A 190 2.32 12.47 -1.99
C TRP A 190 3.04 13.05 -3.21
N PRO A 191 3.96 14.02 -2.99
CA PRO A 191 4.33 14.62 -1.70
C PRO A 191 3.17 15.39 -1.07
N MET A 192 3.02 15.31 0.25
CA MET A 192 2.05 16.09 1.00
C MET A 192 2.75 17.28 1.66
N SER A 193 2.21 18.47 1.46
CA SER A 193 2.72 19.75 2.01
C SER A 193 1.69 20.37 2.93
N VAL A 194 2.00 20.53 4.21
CA VAL A 194 1.06 21.06 5.21
C VAL A 194 1.72 22.16 6.02
N TRP A 195 1.00 23.24 6.25
CA TRP A 195 1.43 24.33 7.15
C TRP A 195 0.64 24.26 8.46
N LEU A 196 1.40 24.24 9.56
CA LEU A 196 0.88 24.08 10.91
C LEU A 196 1.21 25.29 11.76
N THR A 197 0.39 25.56 12.76
CA THR A 197 0.78 26.46 13.86
C THR A 197 1.85 25.79 14.73
N PRO A 198 2.57 26.52 15.61
CA PRO A 198 3.49 25.92 16.57
C PRO A 198 2.85 24.86 17.50
N GLU A 199 1.51 24.88 17.65
CA GLU A 199 0.71 23.90 18.37
C GLU A 199 0.23 22.75 17.48
N LEU A 200 0.85 22.54 16.31
CA LEU A 200 0.60 21.45 15.35
C LEU A 200 -0.81 21.44 14.73
N LYS A 201 -1.51 22.59 14.72
CA LYS A 201 -2.85 22.71 14.13
C LYS A 201 -2.73 23.10 12.65
N PRO A 202 -3.29 22.29 11.71
CA PRO A 202 -3.17 22.58 10.30
C PRO A 202 -4.06 23.76 9.88
N PHE A 203 -3.52 24.64 9.01
CA PHE A 203 -4.29 25.75 8.46
C PHE A 203 -4.23 25.84 6.92
N VAL A 204 -3.20 25.27 6.28
CA VAL A 204 -3.12 25.10 4.81
C VAL A 204 -2.55 23.72 4.49
N GLY A 205 -3.07 23.07 3.47
CA GLY A 205 -2.60 21.78 2.99
C GLY A 205 -2.76 21.63 1.49
N ALA A 206 -1.82 20.93 0.87
CA ALA A 206 -1.80 20.61 -0.54
C ALA A 206 -0.85 19.43 -0.82
N THR A 207 -0.69 19.10 -2.10
CA THR A 207 0.28 18.11 -2.58
C THR A 207 1.47 18.80 -3.24
N TYR A 208 1.92 18.34 -4.39
CA TYR A 208 3.04 18.88 -5.16
C TYR A 208 2.85 20.34 -5.61
N PHE A 209 3.97 21.09 -5.62
CA PHE A 209 4.08 22.45 -6.18
C PHE A 209 5.33 22.61 -7.05
N PRO A 210 5.25 23.18 -8.26
CA PRO A 210 6.40 23.70 -8.99
C PRO A 210 7.07 24.86 -8.26
N GLU A 211 8.38 25.03 -8.40
CA GLU A 211 9.22 25.98 -7.66
C GLU A 211 8.62 27.39 -7.57
N MET A 212 8.30 28.02 -8.69
CA MET A 212 7.81 29.42 -8.69
C MET A 212 6.50 29.59 -7.93
N ARG A 213 5.59 28.62 -8.06
CA ARG A 213 4.32 28.63 -7.34
C ARG A 213 4.54 28.38 -5.85
N PHE A 214 5.46 27.49 -5.52
CA PHE A 214 5.83 27.21 -4.14
C PHE A 214 6.39 28.46 -3.44
N VAL A 215 7.37 29.14 -4.03
CA VAL A 215 7.93 30.42 -3.50
C VAL A 215 6.83 31.47 -3.28
N SER A 216 5.88 31.58 -4.22
CA SER A 216 4.77 32.54 -4.08
C SER A 216 3.86 32.21 -2.90
N ILE A 217 3.54 30.93 -2.71
CA ILE A 217 2.73 30.45 -1.57
C ILE A 217 3.46 30.68 -0.27
N LEU A 218 4.75 30.30 -0.17
CA LEU A 218 5.56 30.49 1.03
C LEU A 218 5.60 31.95 1.48
N LYS A 219 5.84 32.88 0.55
CA LYS A 219 5.84 34.32 0.85
C LYS A 219 4.48 34.80 1.34
N THR A 220 3.41 34.37 0.66
CA THR A 220 2.03 34.75 1.07
C THR A 220 1.70 34.26 2.48
N LEU A 221 2.11 33.05 2.82
CA LEU A 221 1.87 32.49 4.16
C LEU A 221 2.74 33.14 5.23
N ALA A 222 4.00 33.46 4.92
CA ALA A 222 4.89 34.20 5.81
C ALA A 222 4.35 35.63 6.10
N ASP A 223 3.94 36.36 5.06
CA ASP A 223 3.32 37.67 5.20
C ASP A 223 2.03 37.60 6.05
N LYS A 224 1.21 36.55 5.83
CA LYS A 224 -0.02 36.38 6.58
C LYS A 224 0.23 36.01 8.04
N TRP A 225 1.22 35.16 8.32
CA TRP A 225 1.63 34.86 9.68
C TRP A 225 2.09 36.13 10.43
N SER A 226 2.88 36.98 9.77
CA SER A 226 3.38 38.22 10.35
C SER A 226 2.30 39.29 10.56
N SER A 227 1.29 39.38 9.66
CA SER A 227 0.27 40.44 9.71
C SER A 227 -0.98 40.09 10.49
N ASP A 228 -1.43 38.79 10.48
CA ASP A 228 -2.71 38.32 10.98
C ASP A 228 -2.59 37.01 11.75
N ARG A 229 -1.54 36.81 12.53
CA ARG A 229 -1.22 35.58 13.24
C ARG A 229 -2.40 35.01 14.04
N GLU A 230 -3.09 35.87 14.81
CA GLU A 230 -4.23 35.43 15.62
C GLU A 230 -5.36 34.81 14.81
N GLU A 231 -5.61 35.33 13.61
CA GLU A 231 -6.64 34.79 12.72
C GLU A 231 -6.22 33.43 12.15
N VAL A 232 -4.92 33.24 11.81
CA VAL A 232 -4.37 31.95 11.36
C VAL A 232 -4.51 30.91 12.47
N VAL A 233 -4.18 31.24 13.72
CA VAL A 233 -4.32 30.33 14.85
C VAL A 233 -5.80 29.97 15.08
N LYS A 234 -6.72 30.95 15.09
CA LYS A 234 -8.17 30.69 15.21
C LYS A 234 -8.70 29.79 14.08
N GLN A 235 -8.19 29.95 12.88
CA GLN A 235 -8.55 29.08 11.76
C GLN A 235 -8.09 27.64 11.98
N GLY A 236 -6.85 27.44 12.44
CA GLY A 236 -6.32 26.11 12.80
C GLY A 236 -7.17 25.45 13.89
N ASP A 237 -7.51 26.20 14.95
CA ASP A 237 -8.41 25.72 16.02
C ASP A 237 -9.80 25.32 15.51
N HIS A 238 -10.34 26.11 14.60
CA HIS A 238 -11.64 25.83 14.01
C HIS A 238 -11.62 24.58 13.15
N ILE A 239 -10.58 24.40 12.34
CA ILE A 239 -10.40 23.19 11.50
C ILE A 239 -10.29 21.95 12.36
N VAL A 240 -9.43 21.95 13.38
CA VAL A 240 -9.26 20.79 14.28
C VAL A 240 -10.58 20.43 14.94
N ARG A 241 -11.31 21.42 15.46
CA ARG A 241 -12.63 21.18 16.08
C ARG A 241 -13.64 20.56 15.10
N LEU A 242 -13.73 21.07 13.87
CA LEU A 242 -14.62 20.49 12.84
C LEU A 242 -14.25 19.05 12.49
N LEU A 243 -12.96 18.75 12.41
CA LEU A 243 -12.49 17.38 12.17
C LEU A 243 -12.82 16.46 13.34
N GLN A 244 -12.61 16.91 14.58
CA GLN A 244 -12.96 16.16 15.77
C GLN A 244 -14.48 15.93 15.89
N GLU A 245 -15.32 16.95 15.63
CA GLU A 245 -16.78 16.83 15.60
C GLU A 245 -17.22 15.79 14.59
N ARG A 246 -16.66 15.82 13.37
CA ARG A 246 -16.98 14.85 12.32
C ARG A 246 -16.56 13.44 12.68
N LEU A 247 -15.40 13.25 13.31
CA LEU A 247 -14.93 11.95 13.77
C LEU A 247 -15.81 11.41 14.90
N SER A 248 -16.37 12.29 15.76
CA SER A 248 -17.30 11.90 16.84
C SER A 248 -18.73 11.63 16.34
N GLU A 249 -19.21 12.31 15.30
CA GLU A 249 -20.52 12.02 14.69
C GLU A 249 -20.61 10.61 14.12
N THR A 250 -19.50 10.08 13.58
CA THR A 250 -19.42 8.70 13.12
C THR A 250 -19.52 7.69 14.28
N ALA A 251 -19.23 8.12 15.50
CA ALA A 251 -19.29 7.30 16.71
C ALA A 251 -20.72 7.15 17.30
N ALA A 252 -21.60 8.11 17.08
CA ALA A 252 -22.90 8.18 17.75
C ALA A 252 -24.00 7.26 17.17
N ALA A 253 -23.74 6.52 16.10
CA ALA A 253 -24.74 5.69 15.43
C ALA A 253 -24.89 4.27 16.07
N SER A 254 -24.55 4.09 17.34
CA SER A 254 -24.53 2.80 18.04
C SER A 254 -25.92 2.32 18.44
N GLY A 255 -26.46 1.37 17.65
CA GLY A 255 -27.45 0.39 18.15
C GLY A 255 -26.74 -0.78 18.86
N ASP A 256 -27.51 -1.75 19.37
CA ASP A 256 -26.96 -3.01 19.89
C ASP A 256 -26.11 -3.70 18.80
N PRO A 257 -24.77 -3.87 18.97
CA PRO A 257 -23.87 -4.49 18.00
C PRO A 257 -24.30 -5.91 17.58
N LEU A 258 -24.86 -6.68 18.49
CA LEU A 258 -25.35 -8.03 18.22
C LEU A 258 -26.67 -8.01 17.43
N ALA A 259 -27.54 -7.02 17.63
CA ALA A 259 -28.76 -6.86 16.83
C ALA A 259 -28.45 -6.44 15.37
N PHE A 260 -27.30 -5.82 15.14
CA PHE A 260 -26.81 -5.49 13.79
C PHE A 260 -26.47 -6.75 12.99
N LEU A 261 -25.88 -7.76 13.61
CA LEU A 261 -25.58 -9.06 13.01
C LEU A 261 -26.85 -9.89 12.70
N ALA A 262 -28.06 -9.31 12.85
CA ALA A 262 -29.29 -9.95 12.37
C ALA A 262 -29.14 -10.29 10.86
N LEU A 263 -29.20 -11.59 10.57
CA LEU A 263 -28.82 -12.25 9.29
C LEU A 263 -29.28 -11.51 8.04
N ASP A 264 -30.51 -11.00 8.03
CA ASP A 264 -31.09 -10.36 6.84
C ASP A 264 -30.48 -9.00 6.52
N LYS A 265 -30.21 -8.16 7.53
CA LYS A 265 -29.60 -6.84 7.33
C LYS A 265 -28.14 -6.93 6.91
N SER A 266 -27.38 -7.79 7.56
CA SER A 266 -25.97 -8.01 7.26
C SER A 266 -25.78 -8.59 5.85
N ARG A 267 -26.63 -9.54 5.46
CA ARG A 267 -26.60 -10.11 4.11
C ARG A 267 -26.95 -9.05 3.05
N GLU A 268 -27.93 -8.19 3.31
CA GLU A 268 -28.27 -7.10 2.40
C GLU A 268 -27.16 -6.06 2.31
N ALA A 269 -26.42 -5.77 3.38
CA ALA A 269 -25.24 -4.91 3.34
C ALA A 269 -24.14 -5.47 2.44
N VAL A 270 -23.86 -6.77 2.50
CA VAL A 270 -22.93 -7.45 1.57
C VAL A 270 -23.42 -7.32 0.12
N ARG A 271 -24.71 -7.59 -0.14
CA ARG A 271 -25.31 -7.48 -1.48
C ARG A 271 -25.22 -6.05 -2.03
N GLU A 272 -25.48 -5.05 -1.20
CA GLU A 272 -25.36 -3.64 -1.62
C GLU A 272 -23.89 -3.28 -1.89
N GLY A 273 -22.94 -3.76 -1.09
CA GLY A 273 -21.50 -3.64 -1.37
C GLY A 273 -21.15 -4.16 -2.76
N VAL A 274 -21.61 -5.37 -3.12
CA VAL A 274 -21.39 -5.95 -4.46
C VAL A 274 -22.04 -5.09 -5.56
N ARG A 275 -23.29 -4.63 -5.37
CA ARG A 275 -23.97 -3.77 -6.36
C ARG A 275 -23.27 -2.42 -6.59
N VAL A 276 -22.70 -1.86 -5.53
CA VAL A 276 -21.94 -0.60 -5.64
C VAL A 276 -20.65 -0.83 -6.40
N LEU A 277 -19.94 -1.94 -6.11
CA LEU A 277 -18.74 -2.31 -6.86
C LEU A 277 -19.05 -2.62 -8.32
N ASP A 278 -20.18 -3.28 -8.61
CA ASP A 278 -20.65 -3.60 -9.97
C ASP A 278 -20.88 -2.33 -10.80
N LYS A 279 -21.53 -1.30 -10.24
CA LYS A 279 -21.76 -0.02 -10.92
C LYS A 279 -20.48 0.70 -11.33
N GLY A 280 -19.38 0.50 -10.61
CA GLY A 280 -18.08 1.14 -10.85
C GLY A 280 -17.08 0.27 -11.61
N HIS A 281 -17.39 -0.98 -11.87
CA HIS A 281 -16.49 -1.93 -12.53
C HIS A 281 -16.39 -1.69 -14.03
N ASP A 282 -15.19 -1.82 -14.58
CA ASP A 282 -14.94 -1.81 -16.01
C ASP A 282 -15.00 -3.25 -16.57
N ASP A 283 -16.10 -3.58 -17.24
CA ASP A 283 -16.34 -4.94 -17.75
C ASP A 283 -15.43 -5.37 -18.90
N VAL A 284 -14.76 -4.41 -19.55
CA VAL A 284 -13.88 -4.69 -20.70
C VAL A 284 -12.42 -4.76 -20.27
N LEU A 285 -11.98 -3.78 -19.48
CA LEU A 285 -10.59 -3.63 -19.08
C LEU A 285 -10.31 -4.11 -17.65
N GLY A 286 -11.35 -4.47 -16.90
CA GLY A 286 -11.25 -4.87 -15.50
C GLY A 286 -10.91 -3.72 -14.55
N GLY A 287 -11.16 -3.93 -13.27
CA GLY A 287 -10.86 -2.97 -12.20
C GLY A 287 -11.86 -1.84 -12.05
N TRP A 288 -11.54 -0.92 -11.15
CA TRP A 288 -12.38 0.22 -10.76
C TRP A 288 -11.61 1.51 -10.93
N GLY A 289 -12.31 2.60 -11.22
CA GLY A 289 -11.71 3.88 -11.56
C GLY A 289 -11.37 3.98 -13.04
N GLY A 290 -10.49 4.89 -13.42
CA GLY A 290 -10.00 4.97 -14.81
C GLY A 290 -10.98 5.61 -15.77
N GLY A 291 -11.95 6.39 -15.35
CA GLY A 291 -12.77 7.19 -16.27
C GLY A 291 -11.90 7.78 -17.40
N ARG A 292 -12.41 8.45 -18.42
CA ARG A 292 -11.65 8.86 -19.63
C ARG A 292 -10.20 9.31 -19.32
N GLY A 293 -9.20 8.38 -19.46
CA GLY A 293 -7.79 8.62 -19.22
C GLY A 293 -7.30 8.54 -17.77
N GLY A 294 -8.09 7.94 -16.85
CA GLY A 294 -7.73 7.88 -15.43
C GLY A 294 -6.89 6.66 -15.01
N MET A 295 -6.14 6.82 -13.94
CA MET A 295 -5.31 5.78 -13.31
C MET A 295 -6.17 4.64 -12.74
N LYS A 296 -5.62 3.42 -12.72
CA LYS A 296 -6.21 2.24 -12.08
C LYS A 296 -5.28 1.65 -11.04
N PHE A 297 -5.84 1.39 -9.87
CA PHE A 297 -5.16 0.69 -8.78
C PHE A 297 -5.69 -0.75 -8.65
N PRO A 298 -4.90 -1.72 -8.23
CA PRO A 298 -5.31 -3.13 -8.08
C PRO A 298 -6.50 -3.37 -7.15
N GLN A 299 -6.56 -2.68 -6.01
CA GLN A 299 -7.63 -2.71 -5.00
C GLN A 299 -8.00 -4.13 -4.51
N PRO A 300 -7.07 -4.89 -3.89
CA PRO A 300 -7.27 -6.27 -3.48
C PRO A 300 -8.43 -6.47 -2.51
N SER A 301 -8.68 -5.55 -1.58
CA SER A 301 -9.79 -5.62 -0.62
C SER A 301 -11.16 -5.75 -1.30
N ARG A 302 -11.34 -5.13 -2.49
CA ARG A 302 -12.58 -5.30 -3.29
C ARG A 302 -12.69 -6.71 -3.84
N MET A 303 -11.58 -7.30 -4.30
CA MET A 303 -11.56 -8.67 -4.80
C MET A 303 -11.83 -9.67 -3.67
N ASN A 304 -11.30 -9.42 -2.47
CA ASN A 304 -11.57 -10.22 -1.28
C ASN A 304 -13.08 -10.25 -0.95
N LEU A 305 -13.73 -9.07 -0.94
CA LEU A 305 -15.17 -8.99 -0.74
C LEU A 305 -15.93 -9.79 -1.79
N LEU A 306 -15.59 -9.62 -3.07
CA LEU A 306 -16.31 -10.25 -4.17
C LEU A 306 -16.17 -11.78 -4.16
N LEU A 307 -15.00 -12.33 -3.85
CA LEU A 307 -14.80 -13.78 -3.70
C LEU A 307 -15.60 -14.35 -2.52
N ARG A 308 -15.65 -13.63 -1.39
CA ARG A 308 -16.45 -14.03 -0.23
C ARG A 308 -17.95 -13.90 -0.48
N ALA A 309 -18.37 -12.85 -1.20
CA ALA A 309 -19.77 -12.69 -1.60
C ALA A 309 -20.20 -13.79 -2.59
N HIS A 310 -19.34 -14.17 -3.56
CA HIS A 310 -19.56 -15.34 -4.41
C HIS A 310 -19.78 -16.61 -3.58
N ARG A 311 -18.95 -16.83 -2.55
CA ARG A 311 -19.08 -17.98 -1.65
C ARG A 311 -20.38 -17.95 -0.82
N LEU A 312 -20.80 -16.76 -0.36
CA LEU A 312 -22.02 -16.58 0.44
C LEU A 312 -23.31 -16.78 -0.37
N GLU A 313 -23.36 -16.21 -1.57
CA GLU A 313 -24.55 -16.23 -2.42
C GLU A 313 -24.68 -17.50 -3.25
N GLY A 314 -23.57 -18.21 -3.52
CA GLY A 314 -23.51 -19.44 -4.31
C GLY A 314 -23.30 -19.20 -5.80
N GLU A 315 -22.79 -20.22 -6.48
CA GLU A 315 -22.44 -20.19 -7.92
C GLU A 315 -23.66 -19.96 -8.83
N GLU A 316 -24.81 -20.50 -8.44
CA GLU A 316 -26.08 -20.41 -9.19
C GLU A 316 -26.76 -19.02 -9.05
N SER A 317 -26.31 -18.21 -8.08
CA SER A 317 -26.83 -16.87 -7.87
C SER A 317 -26.29 -15.92 -8.92
N ALA A 318 -27.16 -15.13 -9.53
CA ALA A 318 -26.75 -14.08 -10.48
C ALA A 318 -25.76 -13.08 -9.84
N LEU A 319 -25.93 -12.74 -8.56
CA LEU A 319 -25.05 -11.86 -7.82
C LEU A 319 -23.70 -12.52 -7.52
N GLY A 320 -23.71 -13.80 -7.11
CA GLY A 320 -22.50 -14.57 -6.88
C GLY A 320 -21.67 -14.77 -8.16
N ALA A 321 -22.32 -15.14 -9.27
CA ALA A 321 -21.67 -15.27 -10.57
C ALA A 321 -21.08 -13.92 -11.05
N ARG A 322 -21.81 -12.82 -10.87
CA ARG A 322 -21.33 -11.48 -11.22
C ARG A 322 -20.12 -11.05 -10.38
N ALA A 323 -20.13 -11.32 -9.09
CA ALA A 323 -19.01 -11.06 -8.20
C ALA A 323 -17.72 -11.75 -8.67
N LEU A 324 -17.81 -13.06 -9.00
CA LEU A 324 -16.66 -13.80 -9.54
C LEU A 324 -16.21 -13.25 -10.90
N ALA A 325 -17.12 -12.91 -11.80
CA ALA A 325 -16.78 -12.36 -13.12
C ALA A 325 -16.00 -11.06 -13.04
N MET A 326 -16.32 -10.15 -12.11
CA MET A 326 -15.58 -8.92 -11.87
C MET A 326 -14.14 -9.21 -11.42
N VAL A 327 -13.94 -10.17 -10.52
CA VAL A 327 -12.59 -10.58 -10.07
C VAL A 327 -11.80 -11.17 -11.22
N GLU A 328 -12.37 -12.13 -11.95
CA GLU A 328 -11.66 -12.78 -13.05
C GLU A 328 -11.26 -11.81 -14.16
N THR A 329 -12.15 -10.88 -14.54
CA THR A 329 -11.87 -9.87 -15.54
C THR A 329 -10.71 -8.98 -15.10
N THR A 330 -10.71 -8.53 -13.83
CA THR A 330 -9.66 -7.69 -13.26
C THR A 330 -8.31 -8.42 -13.19
N LEU A 331 -8.27 -9.60 -12.59
CA LEU A 331 -7.02 -10.36 -12.44
C LEU A 331 -6.41 -10.75 -13.80
N LYS A 332 -7.24 -11.16 -14.77
CA LYS A 332 -6.78 -11.47 -16.15
C LYS A 332 -6.22 -10.26 -16.85
N ALA A 333 -6.84 -9.08 -16.70
CA ALA A 333 -6.38 -7.84 -17.31
C ALA A 333 -5.05 -7.39 -16.70
N MET A 334 -4.91 -7.40 -15.39
CA MET A 334 -3.67 -7.06 -14.69
C MET A 334 -2.51 -8.01 -15.06
N ALA A 335 -2.75 -9.33 -15.07
CA ALA A 335 -1.72 -10.32 -15.43
C ALA A 335 -1.26 -10.24 -16.89
N LYS A 336 -2.04 -9.63 -17.77
CA LYS A 336 -1.67 -9.38 -19.17
C LYS A 336 -1.02 -8.02 -19.37
N GLY A 337 -1.38 -7.02 -18.57
CA GLY A 337 -0.94 -5.65 -18.67
C GLY A 337 0.54 -5.46 -18.36
N GLY A 338 1.07 -4.27 -18.65
CA GLY A 338 2.43 -3.90 -18.30
C GLY A 338 2.61 -3.57 -16.81
N ILE A 339 1.50 -3.50 -16.05
CA ILE A 339 1.56 -3.41 -14.58
C ILE A 339 2.20 -4.67 -13.96
N TYR A 340 2.12 -5.83 -14.63
CA TYR A 340 2.87 -7.02 -14.29
C TYR A 340 4.20 -7.04 -15.04
N ASP A 341 5.31 -7.18 -14.33
CA ASP A 341 6.63 -7.26 -14.94
C ASP A 341 6.85 -8.63 -15.59
N HIS A 342 6.72 -8.69 -16.91
CA HIS A 342 6.81 -9.94 -17.67
C HIS A 342 8.20 -10.57 -17.75
N LEU A 343 9.25 -9.90 -17.26
CA LEU A 343 10.62 -10.44 -17.21
C LEU A 343 11.05 -10.80 -15.78
N PHE A 344 10.81 -9.90 -14.83
CA PHE A 344 11.27 -10.05 -13.45
C PHE A 344 10.18 -10.48 -12.49
N ASP A 345 8.94 -10.60 -12.97
CA ASP A 345 7.76 -10.87 -12.17
C ASP A 345 7.41 -9.71 -11.18
N GLY A 346 6.36 -9.88 -10.40
CA GLY A 346 5.86 -8.83 -9.49
C GLY A 346 5.00 -7.77 -10.19
N PHE A 347 4.24 -7.03 -9.40
CA PHE A 347 3.35 -5.96 -9.86
C PHE A 347 3.89 -4.60 -9.50
N ALA A 348 3.81 -3.66 -10.42
CA ALA A 348 3.91 -2.24 -10.11
C ALA A 348 2.66 -1.77 -9.36
N ARG A 349 2.77 -0.63 -8.67
CA ARG A 349 1.76 -0.14 -7.74
C ARG A 349 0.43 0.20 -8.38
N TYR A 350 0.44 0.93 -9.51
CA TYR A 350 -0.77 1.29 -10.25
C TYR A 350 -0.45 1.52 -11.72
N SER A 351 -1.51 1.54 -12.55
CA SER A 351 -1.41 1.90 -13.94
C SER A 351 -1.79 3.38 -14.15
N THR A 352 -0.98 4.10 -14.93
CA THR A 352 -1.25 5.51 -15.31
C THR A 352 -2.34 5.63 -16.37
N ASP A 353 -2.76 4.49 -16.96
CA ASP A 353 -3.79 4.38 -17.99
C ASP A 353 -4.87 3.34 -17.61
N PRO A 354 -6.06 3.37 -18.25
CA PRO A 354 -7.16 2.46 -17.91
C PRO A 354 -6.96 1.02 -18.40
N ARG A 355 -5.92 0.73 -19.19
CA ARG A 355 -5.66 -0.57 -19.83
C ARG A 355 -4.68 -1.46 -19.08
N TRP A 356 -4.18 -1.01 -17.92
CA TRP A 356 -3.14 -1.68 -17.16
C TRP A 356 -1.79 -1.77 -17.90
N HIS A 357 -1.55 -0.87 -18.89
CA HIS A 357 -0.42 -0.96 -19.78
C HIS A 357 0.81 -0.24 -19.24
N VAL A 358 0.73 1.08 -19.05
CA VAL A 358 1.86 1.88 -18.55
C VAL A 358 1.75 2.04 -17.06
N PRO A 359 2.62 1.38 -16.27
CA PRO A 359 2.57 1.51 -14.82
C PRO A 359 3.32 2.75 -14.33
N HIS A 360 3.04 3.16 -13.10
CA HIS A 360 4.03 3.78 -12.24
C HIS A 360 4.91 2.67 -11.69
N PHE A 361 6.22 2.71 -12.01
CA PHE A 361 7.08 1.52 -11.94
C PHE A 361 7.51 1.11 -10.54
N GLU A 362 7.17 1.83 -9.48
CA GLU A 362 7.46 1.39 -8.10
C GLU A 362 6.76 0.05 -7.77
N LYS A 363 7.42 -0.78 -6.97
CA LYS A 363 6.86 -2.05 -6.50
C LYS A 363 6.84 -2.08 -4.97
N MET A 364 5.65 -2.13 -4.40
CA MET A 364 5.44 -2.11 -2.96
C MET A 364 5.17 -3.51 -2.42
N LEU A 365 5.75 -3.87 -1.27
CA LEU A 365 5.56 -5.17 -0.66
C LEU A 365 4.09 -5.46 -0.33
N TYR A 366 3.34 -4.46 0.17
CA TYR A 366 1.92 -4.62 0.48
C TYR A 366 1.05 -4.93 -0.74
N ASP A 367 1.41 -4.42 -1.94
CA ASP A 367 0.71 -4.78 -3.18
C ASP A 367 1.01 -6.23 -3.56
N GLN A 368 2.28 -6.65 -3.50
CA GLN A 368 2.67 -8.02 -3.80
C GLN A 368 1.93 -9.01 -2.90
N SER A 369 1.92 -8.76 -1.60
CA SER A 369 1.33 -9.65 -0.60
C SER A 369 -0.17 -9.87 -0.78
N GLN A 370 -0.92 -8.78 -0.97
CA GLN A 370 -2.36 -8.81 -1.14
C GLN A 370 -2.75 -9.44 -2.50
N LEU A 371 -1.96 -9.16 -3.55
CA LEU A 371 -2.20 -9.75 -4.86
C LEU A 371 -1.90 -11.24 -4.89
N VAL A 372 -0.87 -11.72 -4.20
CA VAL A 372 -0.66 -13.17 -4.03
C VAL A 372 -1.91 -13.82 -3.43
N THR A 373 -2.46 -13.25 -2.35
CA THR A 373 -3.70 -13.76 -1.72
C THR A 373 -4.87 -13.78 -2.70
N ALA A 374 -5.13 -12.67 -3.41
CA ALA A 374 -6.24 -12.57 -4.35
C ALA A 374 -6.13 -13.59 -5.50
N TYR A 375 -4.93 -13.77 -6.08
CA TYR A 375 -4.69 -14.77 -7.13
C TYR A 375 -4.82 -16.20 -6.60
N VAL A 376 -4.36 -16.48 -5.39
CA VAL A 376 -4.51 -17.82 -4.77
C VAL A 376 -5.98 -18.14 -4.49
N GLU A 377 -6.73 -17.21 -3.90
CA GLU A 377 -8.15 -17.40 -3.64
C GLU A 377 -8.95 -17.60 -4.94
N ALA A 378 -8.64 -16.80 -5.97
CA ALA A 378 -9.24 -16.99 -7.31
C ALA A 378 -8.89 -18.36 -7.91
N PHE A 379 -7.67 -18.87 -7.70
CA PHE A 379 -7.29 -20.22 -8.09
C PHE A 379 -8.12 -21.28 -7.34
N GLN A 380 -8.29 -21.15 -6.01
CA GLN A 380 -9.08 -22.09 -5.22
C GLN A 380 -10.57 -22.10 -5.61
N VAL A 381 -11.12 -20.95 -6.02
CA VAL A 381 -12.51 -20.82 -6.49
C VAL A 381 -12.69 -21.44 -7.87
N THR A 382 -11.79 -21.17 -8.82
CA THR A 382 -11.99 -21.47 -10.25
C THR A 382 -11.27 -22.72 -10.73
N GLY A 383 -10.24 -23.18 -10.01
CA GLY A 383 -9.32 -24.23 -10.48
C GLY A 383 -8.39 -23.80 -11.61
N ASN A 384 -8.38 -22.52 -12.01
CA ASN A 384 -7.57 -22.04 -13.12
C ASN A 384 -6.08 -21.85 -12.69
N ALA A 385 -5.23 -22.77 -13.11
CA ALA A 385 -3.80 -22.80 -12.77
C ALA A 385 -3.05 -21.51 -13.14
N ALA A 386 -3.50 -20.76 -14.14
CA ALA A 386 -2.87 -19.52 -14.53
C ALA A 386 -2.82 -18.48 -13.39
N TYR A 387 -3.79 -18.50 -12.48
CA TYR A 387 -3.77 -17.63 -11.30
C TYR A 387 -2.67 -18.06 -10.31
N ALA A 388 -2.52 -19.35 -10.07
CA ALA A 388 -1.42 -19.87 -9.24
C ALA A 388 -0.04 -19.55 -9.84
N ASP A 389 0.10 -19.57 -11.17
CA ASP A 389 1.36 -19.24 -11.85
C ASP A 389 1.73 -17.76 -11.66
N VAL A 390 0.75 -16.85 -11.67
CA VAL A 390 0.99 -15.43 -11.36
C VAL A 390 1.42 -15.27 -9.90
N ALA A 391 0.73 -15.91 -8.96
CA ALA A 391 1.10 -15.87 -7.54
C ALA A 391 2.54 -16.39 -7.31
N ARG A 392 2.91 -17.52 -7.96
CA ARG A 392 4.29 -18.04 -7.93
C ARG A 392 5.30 -17.04 -8.53
N GLY A 393 4.91 -16.34 -9.60
CA GLY A 393 5.74 -15.30 -10.20
C GLY A 393 6.02 -14.17 -9.20
N VAL A 394 4.98 -13.66 -8.55
CA VAL A 394 5.14 -12.62 -7.52
C VAL A 394 6.07 -13.08 -6.40
N LEU A 395 5.91 -14.32 -5.91
CA LEU A 395 6.80 -14.82 -4.85
C LEU A 395 8.23 -15.03 -5.32
N ARG A 396 8.46 -15.45 -6.57
CA ARG A 396 9.84 -15.50 -7.12
C ARG A 396 10.51 -14.13 -7.10
N TYR A 397 9.77 -13.06 -7.41
CA TYR A 397 10.27 -11.69 -7.30
C TYR A 397 10.60 -11.33 -5.86
N VAL A 398 9.64 -11.48 -4.93
CA VAL A 398 9.82 -11.10 -3.52
C VAL A 398 10.99 -11.86 -2.88
N LEU A 399 11.06 -13.18 -3.08
CA LEU A 399 12.11 -14.02 -2.50
C LEU A 399 13.49 -13.78 -3.11
N ARG A 400 13.58 -13.25 -4.33
CA ARG A 400 14.85 -12.96 -5.01
C ARG A 400 15.35 -11.55 -4.72
N ASP A 401 14.44 -10.54 -4.76
CA ASP A 401 14.83 -9.12 -4.83
C ASP A 401 14.44 -8.33 -3.55
N MET A 402 13.46 -8.80 -2.78
CA MET A 402 12.92 -8.07 -1.63
C MET A 402 13.12 -8.80 -0.29
N THR A 403 14.10 -9.68 -0.17
CA THR A 403 14.29 -10.50 1.04
C THR A 403 15.62 -10.16 1.71
N ASP A 404 15.58 -9.84 3.00
CA ASP A 404 16.74 -9.69 3.88
C ASP A 404 17.40 -11.04 4.18
N GLU A 405 18.70 -11.05 4.43
CA GLU A 405 19.45 -12.27 4.78
C GLU A 405 18.88 -12.96 6.04
N GLY A 406 18.34 -12.22 6.98
CA GLY A 406 17.66 -12.74 8.18
C GLY A 406 16.25 -13.27 7.91
N GLY A 407 15.67 -13.03 6.74
CA GLY A 407 14.38 -13.55 6.31
C GLY A 407 13.20 -12.56 6.41
N GLY A 408 13.42 -11.32 6.84
CA GLY A 408 12.46 -10.23 6.70
C GLY A 408 12.31 -9.79 5.25
N PHE A 409 11.22 -9.12 4.91
CA PHE A 409 10.98 -8.60 3.57
C PHE A 409 11.11 -7.08 3.56
N TYR A 410 11.86 -6.57 2.58
CA TYR A 410 12.03 -5.14 2.32
C TYR A 410 10.74 -4.48 1.84
N SER A 411 10.63 -3.16 2.02
CA SER A 411 9.37 -2.44 1.82
C SER A 411 9.05 -2.13 0.37
N ALA A 412 10.01 -1.65 -0.42
CA ALA A 412 9.71 -1.16 -1.76
C ALA A 412 10.91 -1.10 -2.69
N GLU A 413 10.64 -1.11 -4.00
CA GLU A 413 11.58 -0.82 -5.08
C GLU A 413 11.15 0.46 -5.81
N ASP A 414 12.10 1.39 -6.02
CA ASP A 414 11.88 2.72 -6.60
C ASP A 414 11.36 2.63 -8.05
N ALA A 415 10.51 3.56 -8.44
CA ALA A 415 10.09 3.73 -9.84
C ALA A 415 11.24 4.21 -10.74
N ASP A 416 12.17 4.98 -10.16
CA ASP A 416 13.23 5.70 -10.86
C ASP A 416 14.56 4.95 -10.78
N SER A 417 15.26 4.84 -11.92
CA SER A 417 16.61 4.29 -11.99
C SER A 417 17.47 5.04 -12.98
N LEU A 418 18.80 4.88 -12.87
CA LEU A 418 19.71 5.42 -13.89
C LEU A 418 19.50 4.67 -15.21
N PRO A 419 19.37 5.37 -16.36
CA PRO A 419 19.16 4.71 -17.66
C PRO A 419 20.36 3.89 -18.14
N PHE A 420 21.57 4.25 -17.69
CA PHE A 420 22.83 3.52 -17.93
C PHE A 420 23.86 3.89 -16.86
N GLU A 421 24.89 3.06 -16.73
CA GLU A 421 25.98 3.31 -15.78
C GLU A 421 26.74 4.61 -16.13
N GLY A 422 26.85 5.53 -15.16
CA GLY A 422 27.45 6.85 -15.35
C GLY A 422 26.48 7.96 -15.77
N ALA A 423 25.18 7.67 -15.93
CA ALA A 423 24.17 8.71 -16.06
C ALA A 423 24.08 9.52 -14.76
N THR A 424 23.75 10.81 -14.87
CA THR A 424 23.66 11.73 -13.74
C THR A 424 22.21 11.89 -13.23
N GLU A 425 21.22 11.54 -14.05
CA GLU A 425 19.81 11.69 -13.73
C GLU A 425 19.09 10.35 -13.82
N LYS A 426 18.28 10.05 -12.83
CA LYS A 426 17.35 8.93 -12.84
C LYS A 426 16.16 9.24 -13.76
N LYS A 427 15.54 8.19 -14.31
CA LYS A 427 14.30 8.28 -15.08
C LYS A 427 13.33 7.21 -14.62
N GLU A 428 12.05 7.55 -14.64
CA GLU A 428 10.99 6.60 -14.34
C GLU A 428 10.99 5.44 -15.34
N GLY A 429 10.96 4.22 -14.84
CA GLY A 429 10.87 3.01 -15.64
C GLY A 429 12.15 2.63 -16.44
N ALA A 430 13.26 3.38 -16.34
CA ALA A 430 14.47 3.12 -17.15
C ALA A 430 15.00 1.70 -17.04
N PHE A 431 14.89 1.08 -15.86
CA PHE A 431 15.25 -0.33 -15.66
C PHE A 431 14.33 -1.28 -16.43
N CYS A 432 13.06 -0.94 -16.62
CA CYS A 432 12.00 -1.84 -17.07
C CYS A 432 11.74 -1.80 -18.58
N VAL A 433 11.90 -0.63 -19.21
CA VAL A 433 11.49 -0.40 -20.60
C VAL A 433 12.55 -0.80 -21.62
N TRP A 434 12.11 -0.95 -22.88
CA TRP A 434 12.96 -1.41 -23.98
C TRP A 434 12.69 -0.64 -25.27
N THR A 435 13.76 -0.40 -26.06
CA THR A 435 13.59 -0.05 -27.47
C THR A 435 13.53 -1.31 -28.33
N GLU A 436 12.80 -1.28 -29.46
CA GLU A 436 12.79 -2.43 -30.38
C GLU A 436 14.19 -2.77 -30.92
N PRO A 437 15.03 -1.79 -31.32
CA PRO A 437 16.38 -2.07 -31.75
C PRO A 437 17.24 -2.84 -30.73
N ASP A 438 17.13 -2.47 -29.42
CA ASP A 438 17.88 -3.16 -28.38
C ASP A 438 17.41 -4.60 -28.21
N LEU A 439 16.08 -4.83 -28.23
CA LEU A 439 15.50 -6.17 -28.17
C LEU A 439 15.98 -7.04 -29.33
N ARG A 440 15.95 -6.52 -30.60
CA ARG A 440 16.42 -7.25 -31.76
C ARG A 440 17.92 -7.54 -31.69
N LYS A 441 18.71 -6.58 -31.27
CA LYS A 441 20.15 -6.77 -31.10
C LYS A 441 20.49 -7.89 -30.10
N LEU A 442 19.74 -7.99 -29.04
CA LEU A 442 19.96 -9.01 -27.99
C LEU A 442 19.45 -10.39 -28.40
N LEU A 443 18.31 -10.46 -29.11
CA LEU A 443 17.64 -11.72 -29.44
C LEU A 443 18.08 -12.31 -30.76
N ASP A 444 18.49 -11.49 -31.73
CA ASP A 444 18.88 -11.89 -33.09
C ASP A 444 20.41 -11.78 -33.33
N GLY A 445 21.23 -11.52 -32.26
CA GLY A 445 22.69 -11.43 -32.36
C GLY A 445 23.37 -12.76 -32.79
N GLU A 446 24.71 -12.85 -32.64
CA GLU A 446 25.48 -14.00 -33.13
C GLU A 446 24.99 -15.37 -32.61
N GLU A 447 24.38 -15.43 -31.45
CA GLU A 447 23.75 -16.61 -30.87
C GLU A 447 22.21 -16.61 -31.02
N GLY A 448 21.67 -15.75 -31.89
CA GLY A 448 20.23 -15.53 -32.07
C GLY A 448 19.54 -16.79 -32.62
N VAL A 449 18.39 -17.11 -32.01
CA VAL A 449 17.55 -18.24 -32.42
C VAL A 449 16.63 -17.80 -33.55
N ALA A 450 16.66 -18.50 -34.67
CA ALA A 450 15.65 -18.35 -35.70
C ALA A 450 14.74 -19.57 -35.75
N LEU A 451 13.44 -19.31 -35.94
CA LEU A 451 12.42 -20.35 -36.04
C LEU A 451 12.10 -20.66 -37.51
N PRO A 452 11.78 -21.93 -37.84
CA PRO A 452 11.39 -22.26 -39.19
C PRO A 452 10.01 -21.67 -39.53
N GLY A 453 9.92 -20.98 -40.65
CA GLY A 453 8.67 -20.45 -41.19
C GLY A 453 8.18 -21.26 -42.39
N GLU A 454 6.92 -21.00 -42.80
CA GLU A 454 6.30 -21.59 -43.99
C GLU A 454 7.14 -21.25 -45.24
N GLY A 455 7.25 -22.21 -46.16
CA GLY A 455 8.06 -22.03 -47.38
C GLY A 455 9.57 -22.03 -47.17
N GLY A 456 10.09 -22.49 -46.00
CA GLY A 456 11.51 -22.56 -45.67
C GLY A 456 12.15 -21.22 -45.31
N GLN A 457 11.34 -20.21 -44.95
CA GLN A 457 11.84 -18.94 -44.43
C GLN A 457 12.37 -19.13 -42.99
N SER A 458 13.34 -18.29 -42.64
CA SER A 458 13.87 -18.20 -41.28
C SER A 458 13.29 -16.97 -40.61
N VAL A 459 12.53 -17.12 -39.51
CA VAL A 459 11.91 -16.03 -38.77
C VAL A 459 12.69 -15.80 -37.47
N PRO A 460 13.23 -14.59 -37.24
CA PRO A 460 13.96 -14.27 -36.01
C PRO A 460 13.04 -14.41 -34.79
N VAL A 461 13.56 -14.90 -33.66
CA VAL A 461 12.78 -15.04 -32.42
C VAL A 461 12.32 -13.68 -31.89
N SER A 462 13.03 -12.60 -32.15
CA SER A 462 12.63 -11.24 -31.83
C SER A 462 11.27 -10.88 -32.42
N SER A 463 10.95 -11.35 -33.64
CA SER A 463 9.67 -11.09 -34.32
C SER A 463 8.51 -11.74 -33.55
N LEU A 464 8.71 -12.99 -33.07
CA LEU A 464 7.74 -13.66 -32.20
C LEU A 464 7.61 -12.92 -30.86
N PHE A 465 8.73 -12.54 -30.24
CA PHE A 465 8.75 -11.84 -28.96
C PHE A 465 8.05 -10.49 -29.05
N CYS A 466 8.40 -9.66 -30.04
CA CYS A 466 7.80 -8.33 -30.23
C CYS A 466 6.28 -8.41 -30.41
N ARG A 467 5.80 -9.42 -31.15
CA ARG A 467 4.39 -9.62 -31.38
C ARG A 467 3.66 -10.06 -30.09
N VAL A 468 4.21 -11.02 -29.35
CA VAL A 468 3.64 -11.51 -28.08
C VAL A 468 3.57 -10.40 -27.04
N TYR A 469 4.61 -9.55 -26.97
CA TYR A 469 4.71 -8.52 -25.94
C TYR A 469 4.39 -7.08 -26.43
N GLY A 470 3.74 -6.94 -27.56
CA GLY A 470 3.23 -5.67 -28.06
C GLY A 470 4.29 -4.62 -28.34
N VAL A 471 5.52 -5.05 -28.67
CA VAL A 471 6.64 -4.14 -28.99
C VAL A 471 6.46 -3.49 -30.34
N ARG A 472 6.75 -2.18 -30.44
CA ARG A 472 6.62 -1.36 -31.65
C ARG A 472 7.93 -0.60 -31.93
N PRO A 473 8.26 -0.35 -33.21
CA PRO A 473 9.46 0.43 -33.58
C PRO A 473 9.50 1.83 -32.98
N GLU A 474 8.35 2.51 -32.95
CA GLU A 474 8.19 3.87 -32.43
C GLU A 474 7.99 3.92 -30.91
N GLY A 475 7.94 2.78 -30.23
CA GLY A 475 7.49 2.64 -28.85
C GLY A 475 5.98 2.39 -28.76
N ASN A 476 5.52 1.87 -27.63
CA ASN A 476 4.11 1.53 -27.42
C ASN A 476 3.41 2.39 -26.35
N VAL A 477 4.14 3.34 -25.76
CA VAL A 477 3.59 4.27 -24.74
C VAL A 477 2.84 5.41 -25.42
N ASP A 478 1.62 5.68 -24.97
CA ASP A 478 0.85 6.83 -25.41
C ASP A 478 1.47 8.13 -24.85
N PRO A 479 1.87 9.09 -25.69
CA PRO A 479 2.42 10.36 -25.21
C PRO A 479 1.52 11.14 -24.25
N ALA A 480 0.22 10.84 -24.22
CA ALA A 480 -0.73 11.49 -23.29
C ALA A 480 -0.54 11.03 -21.83
N VAL A 481 0.06 9.87 -21.59
CA VAL A 481 0.36 9.35 -20.25
C VAL A 481 1.82 9.56 -19.84
N ASP A 482 2.69 9.92 -20.78
CA ASP A 482 4.12 10.25 -20.55
C ASP A 482 4.30 11.76 -20.40
N VAL A 483 3.92 12.29 -19.22
CA VAL A 483 3.88 13.75 -18.96
C VAL A 483 5.27 14.39 -19.06
N HIS A 484 6.33 13.67 -18.72
CA HIS A 484 7.72 14.15 -18.72
C HIS A 484 8.49 13.77 -20.00
N GLY A 485 7.91 12.96 -20.87
CA GLY A 485 8.59 12.50 -22.10
C GLY A 485 9.72 11.50 -21.85
N GLU A 486 9.74 10.85 -20.70
CA GLU A 486 10.79 9.90 -20.30
C GLU A 486 10.65 8.55 -20.99
N LEU A 487 9.45 8.20 -21.44
CA LEU A 487 9.11 6.95 -22.11
C LEU A 487 9.01 7.08 -23.65
N THR A 488 9.45 8.19 -24.19
CA THR A 488 9.43 8.42 -25.65
C THR A 488 10.25 7.34 -26.38
N SER A 489 9.64 6.70 -27.38
CA SER A 489 10.20 5.56 -28.16
C SER A 489 10.50 4.31 -27.31
N GLN A 490 9.99 4.23 -26.10
CA GLN A 490 10.13 3.07 -25.23
C GLN A 490 8.93 2.12 -25.34
N ASN A 491 9.18 0.86 -25.06
CA ASN A 491 8.15 -0.17 -24.97
C ASN A 491 8.04 -0.69 -23.55
N VAL A 492 6.83 -0.64 -23.00
CA VAL A 492 6.41 -1.38 -21.82
C VAL A 492 5.88 -2.73 -22.30
N LEU A 493 6.45 -3.83 -21.81
CA LEU A 493 6.03 -5.17 -22.20
C LEU A 493 4.67 -5.51 -21.62
N PHE A 494 3.73 -5.96 -22.45
CA PHE A 494 2.43 -6.50 -22.03
C PHE A 494 2.02 -7.66 -22.93
N LYS A 495 1.24 -8.63 -22.45
CA LYS A 495 0.79 -9.76 -23.28
C LYS A 495 -0.28 -9.31 -24.27
N SER A 496 0.15 -8.97 -25.48
CA SER A 496 -0.72 -8.59 -26.61
C SER A 496 -1.45 -9.81 -27.18
N GLU A 497 -0.72 -10.90 -27.38
CA GLU A 497 -1.20 -12.14 -27.98
C GLU A 497 -0.67 -13.39 -27.24
N THR A 498 -1.28 -14.53 -27.50
CA THR A 498 -0.72 -15.81 -27.06
C THR A 498 0.45 -16.18 -27.98
N VAL A 499 1.42 -16.96 -27.46
CA VAL A 499 2.56 -17.46 -28.27
C VAL A 499 2.06 -18.20 -29.50
N ARG A 500 1.00 -18.99 -29.34
CA ARG A 500 0.37 -19.75 -30.44
C ARG A 500 -0.20 -18.81 -31.52
N ALA A 501 -1.01 -17.82 -31.13
CA ALA A 501 -1.60 -16.89 -32.10
C ALA A 501 -0.54 -16.08 -32.84
N ALA A 502 0.51 -15.64 -32.11
CA ALA A 502 1.64 -14.92 -32.70
C ALA A 502 2.44 -15.81 -33.70
N ALA A 503 2.67 -17.09 -33.36
CA ALA A 503 3.35 -18.06 -34.22
C ALA A 503 2.54 -18.31 -35.50
N GLU A 504 1.23 -18.54 -35.37
CA GLU A 504 0.33 -18.71 -36.53
C GLU A 504 0.33 -17.47 -37.44
N ALA A 505 0.25 -16.28 -36.85
CA ALA A 505 0.25 -15.02 -37.61
C ALA A 505 1.60 -14.69 -38.31
N LEU A 506 2.68 -15.25 -37.81
CA LEU A 506 4.03 -15.15 -38.41
C LEU A 506 4.31 -16.26 -39.44
N GLY A 507 3.37 -17.19 -39.66
CA GLY A 507 3.55 -18.33 -40.51
C GLY A 507 4.70 -19.24 -40.04
N LEU A 508 4.83 -19.46 -38.71
CA LEU A 508 5.85 -20.37 -38.18
C LEU A 508 5.47 -21.83 -38.47
N ALA A 509 6.40 -22.61 -38.95
CA ALA A 509 6.25 -24.03 -39.22
C ALA A 509 6.75 -24.94 -38.08
N CYS A 510 6.93 -24.38 -36.88
CA CYS A 510 7.33 -25.09 -35.67
C CYS A 510 6.09 -25.46 -34.79
N SER A 511 6.25 -26.44 -33.91
CA SER A 511 5.23 -26.79 -32.94
C SER A 511 5.02 -25.67 -31.91
N GLY A 512 3.85 -25.66 -31.24
CA GLY A 512 3.59 -24.75 -30.16
C GLY A 512 4.57 -24.89 -28.98
N GLU A 513 5.11 -26.08 -28.76
CA GLU A 513 6.12 -26.35 -27.72
C GLU A 513 7.47 -25.75 -28.10
N GLU A 514 7.88 -25.86 -29.35
CA GLU A 514 9.12 -25.23 -29.85
C GLU A 514 9.04 -23.70 -29.80
N ALA A 515 7.91 -23.12 -30.22
CA ALA A 515 7.67 -21.68 -30.08
C ALA A 515 7.72 -21.22 -28.61
N GLN A 516 7.12 -21.99 -27.70
CA GLN A 516 7.15 -21.68 -26.25
C GLN A 516 8.56 -21.82 -25.66
N ALA A 517 9.33 -22.82 -26.07
CA ALA A 517 10.72 -23.01 -25.66
C ALA A 517 11.60 -21.84 -26.14
N ALA A 518 11.43 -21.39 -27.39
CA ALA A 518 12.12 -20.22 -27.93
C ALA A 518 11.77 -18.93 -27.15
N MET A 519 10.51 -18.74 -26.80
CA MET A 519 10.09 -17.61 -25.95
C MET A 519 10.71 -17.66 -24.56
N THR A 520 10.84 -18.85 -23.98
CA THR A 520 11.49 -19.04 -22.67
C THR A 520 12.97 -18.67 -22.74
N ALA A 521 13.67 -19.11 -23.79
CA ALA A 521 15.06 -18.74 -24.01
C ALA A 521 15.24 -17.23 -24.26
N ALA A 522 14.38 -16.61 -25.08
CA ALA A 522 14.37 -15.17 -25.32
C ALA A 522 14.18 -14.36 -24.01
N ARG A 523 13.22 -14.78 -23.16
CA ARG A 523 13.05 -14.15 -21.83
C ARG A 523 14.32 -14.28 -20.97
N ALA A 524 14.95 -15.44 -20.94
CA ALA A 524 16.19 -15.65 -20.18
C ALA A 524 17.32 -14.71 -20.65
N THR A 525 17.49 -14.53 -21.96
CA THR A 525 18.45 -13.59 -22.56
C THR A 525 18.17 -12.15 -22.10
N LEU A 526 16.91 -11.70 -22.15
CA LEU A 526 16.52 -10.35 -21.74
C LEU A 526 16.63 -10.14 -20.23
N VAL A 527 16.32 -11.14 -19.42
CA VAL A 527 16.55 -11.12 -17.96
C VAL A 527 18.03 -10.93 -17.66
N ALA A 528 18.92 -11.69 -18.34
CA ALA A 528 20.37 -11.56 -18.17
C ALA A 528 20.89 -10.17 -18.60
N ALA A 529 20.32 -9.60 -19.67
CA ALA A 529 20.66 -8.26 -20.13
C ALA A 529 20.18 -7.17 -19.16
N ARG A 530 18.93 -7.27 -18.66
CA ARG A 530 18.36 -6.31 -17.72
C ARG A 530 19.09 -6.27 -16.38
N ARG A 531 19.59 -7.42 -15.89
CA ARG A 531 20.42 -7.50 -14.67
C ARG A 531 21.71 -6.71 -14.73
N LYS A 532 22.18 -6.34 -15.93
CA LYS A 532 23.37 -5.50 -16.11
C LYS A 532 23.07 -4.01 -16.09
N ARG A 533 21.80 -3.62 -16.08
CA ARG A 533 21.39 -2.21 -15.97
C ARG A 533 21.50 -1.76 -14.52
N PRO A 534 21.69 -0.46 -14.26
CA PRO A 534 21.56 0.09 -12.92
C PRO A 534 20.16 -0.25 -12.34
N ALA A 535 20.15 -0.97 -11.22
CA ALA A 535 18.91 -1.33 -10.55
C ALA A 535 18.24 -0.10 -9.92
N PRO A 536 16.91 -0.09 -9.79
CA PRO A 536 16.20 0.88 -8.96
C PRO A 536 16.71 0.84 -7.52
N HIS A 537 16.52 1.94 -6.80
CA HIS A 537 16.83 1.96 -5.37
C HIS A 537 15.89 1.03 -4.62
N LEU A 538 16.45 0.20 -3.75
CA LEU A 538 15.69 -0.68 -2.86
C LEU A 538 15.53 0.02 -1.51
N ASP A 539 14.29 0.24 -1.09
CA ASP A 539 13.99 0.65 0.27
C ASP A 539 14.06 -0.58 1.18
N ASP A 540 15.21 -0.72 1.83
CA ASP A 540 15.60 -1.88 2.63
C ASP A 540 15.04 -1.86 4.06
N LYS A 541 14.00 -1.03 4.33
CA LYS A 541 13.24 -1.12 5.59
C LYS A 541 12.42 -2.40 5.64
N VAL A 542 12.37 -3.01 6.81
CA VAL A 542 11.46 -4.11 7.13
C VAL A 542 10.36 -3.57 8.03
N LEU A 543 9.14 -3.47 7.51
CA LEU A 543 7.96 -2.99 8.25
C LEU A 543 7.19 -4.16 8.83
N THR A 544 6.80 -4.08 10.10
CA THR A 544 6.08 -5.16 10.80
C THR A 544 4.76 -5.49 10.10
N SER A 545 3.95 -4.48 9.78
CA SER A 545 2.65 -4.65 9.11
C SER A 545 2.77 -5.35 7.75
N TRP A 546 3.69 -4.91 6.89
CA TRP A 546 3.82 -5.46 5.54
C TRP A 546 4.43 -6.86 5.53
N ASN A 547 5.28 -7.16 6.50
CA ASN A 547 5.77 -8.51 6.73
C ASN A 547 4.66 -9.45 7.21
N GLY A 548 3.73 -8.97 8.03
CA GLY A 548 2.51 -9.69 8.40
C GLY A 548 1.64 -10.02 7.17
N LEU A 549 1.39 -9.04 6.30
CA LEU A 549 0.65 -9.27 5.03
C LEU A 549 1.39 -10.26 4.11
N MET A 550 2.73 -10.14 4.01
CA MET A 550 3.50 -11.03 3.13
C MET A 550 3.53 -12.45 3.66
N ALA A 551 3.67 -12.64 4.97
CA ALA A 551 3.56 -13.95 5.62
C ALA A 551 2.18 -14.59 5.36
N SER A 552 1.08 -13.80 5.36
CA SER A 552 -0.26 -14.26 5.00
C SER A 552 -0.31 -14.74 3.54
N GLY A 553 0.15 -13.92 2.57
CA GLY A 553 0.14 -14.27 1.15
C GLY A 553 0.96 -15.52 0.82
N ILE A 554 2.17 -15.63 1.40
CA ILE A 554 3.05 -16.80 1.22
C ILE A 554 2.39 -18.05 1.82
N SER A 555 1.80 -17.95 3.01
CA SER A 555 1.11 -19.05 3.69
C SER A 555 -0.10 -19.53 2.88
N ALA A 556 -0.86 -18.59 2.27
CA ALA A 556 -1.97 -18.94 1.38
C ALA A 556 -1.50 -19.76 0.16
N LEU A 557 -0.40 -19.35 -0.50
CA LEU A 557 0.15 -20.10 -1.63
C LEU A 557 0.75 -21.44 -1.20
N ALA A 558 1.40 -21.52 -0.04
CA ALA A 558 1.91 -22.76 0.51
C ALA A 558 0.77 -23.78 0.71
N ARG A 559 -0.34 -23.38 1.34
CA ARG A 559 -1.55 -24.20 1.54
C ARG A 559 -2.15 -24.65 0.21
N ALA A 560 -2.34 -23.73 -0.72
CA ALA A 560 -2.92 -24.05 -2.04
C ALA A 560 -2.01 -25.01 -2.82
N SER A 561 -0.70 -24.76 -2.83
CA SER A 561 0.27 -25.64 -3.51
C SER A 561 0.25 -27.07 -2.92
N GLN A 562 0.16 -27.20 -1.60
CA GLN A 562 0.03 -28.50 -0.94
C GLN A 562 -1.31 -29.18 -1.25
N ALA A 563 -2.42 -28.42 -1.22
CA ALA A 563 -3.76 -28.95 -1.42
C ALA A 563 -4.01 -29.49 -2.85
N PHE A 564 -3.31 -28.94 -3.85
CA PHE A 564 -3.42 -29.33 -5.25
C PHE A 564 -2.27 -30.23 -5.73
N SER A 565 -1.27 -30.51 -4.88
CA SER A 565 -0.20 -31.46 -5.17
C SER A 565 -0.65 -32.89 -4.86
N SER A 566 -0.06 -33.86 -5.56
CA SER A 566 -0.07 -35.24 -5.11
C SER A 566 0.86 -35.37 -3.90
N SER A 567 0.41 -36.07 -2.84
CA SER A 567 1.22 -36.31 -1.62
C SER A 567 2.57 -37.00 -1.97
N PRO A 568 3.72 -36.58 -1.41
CA PRO A 568 3.96 -35.63 -0.32
C PRO A 568 3.92 -34.15 -0.79
N PRO A 569 4.03 -33.17 0.16
CA PRO A 569 4.11 -31.74 -0.19
C PRO A 569 5.21 -31.46 -1.23
N SER A 570 4.95 -30.57 -2.17
CA SER A 570 5.96 -30.18 -3.15
C SER A 570 7.12 -29.42 -2.48
N GLU A 571 8.33 -29.50 -3.06
CA GLU A 571 9.47 -28.73 -2.58
C GLU A 571 9.15 -27.23 -2.54
N ASP A 572 8.40 -26.70 -3.51
CA ASP A 572 7.95 -25.32 -3.53
C ASP A 572 7.05 -24.97 -2.32
N SER A 573 6.10 -25.85 -1.95
CA SER A 573 5.24 -25.62 -0.79
C SER A 573 6.03 -25.53 0.51
N LEU A 574 7.03 -26.41 0.69
CA LEU A 574 7.93 -26.39 1.85
C LEU A 574 8.82 -25.15 1.87
N ALA A 575 9.31 -24.72 0.70
CA ALA A 575 10.12 -23.52 0.58
C ALA A 575 9.31 -22.26 0.94
N TYR A 576 8.04 -22.17 0.49
CA TYR A 576 7.14 -21.07 0.84
C TYR A 576 6.84 -21.05 2.33
N LEU A 577 6.49 -22.21 2.91
CA LEU A 577 6.27 -22.32 4.36
C LEU A 577 7.50 -21.90 5.14
N GLY A 578 8.70 -22.33 4.71
CA GLY A 578 9.99 -21.93 5.31
C GLY A 578 10.22 -20.41 5.23
N ALA A 579 9.88 -19.76 4.13
CA ALA A 579 10.02 -18.31 3.98
C ALA A 579 9.05 -17.54 4.91
N ALA A 580 7.77 -17.92 4.97
CA ALA A 580 6.80 -17.32 5.88
C ALA A 580 7.20 -17.51 7.36
N THR A 581 7.72 -18.69 7.71
CA THR A 581 8.23 -18.99 9.05
C THR A 581 9.39 -18.06 9.41
N LYS A 582 10.38 -17.92 8.52
CA LYS A 582 11.52 -17.03 8.75
C LYS A 582 11.10 -15.57 8.92
N ALA A 583 10.15 -15.10 8.14
CA ALA A 583 9.65 -13.74 8.28
C ALA A 583 8.97 -13.51 9.64
N ALA A 584 8.15 -14.46 10.09
CA ALA A 584 7.52 -14.38 11.41
C ALA A 584 8.57 -14.46 12.55
N GLU A 585 9.59 -15.29 12.41
CA GLU A 585 10.72 -15.38 13.35
C GLU A 585 11.52 -14.08 13.36
N PHE A 586 11.83 -13.51 12.19
CA PHE A 586 12.52 -12.23 12.05
C PHE A 586 11.80 -11.11 12.82
N VAL A 587 10.49 -10.99 12.62
CA VAL A 587 9.68 -9.99 13.35
C VAL A 587 9.72 -10.25 14.84
N ARG A 588 9.60 -11.50 15.28
CA ARG A 588 9.62 -11.86 16.69
C ARG A 588 10.95 -11.55 17.36
N GLU A 589 12.06 -11.79 16.68
CA GLU A 589 13.42 -11.60 17.22
C GLU A 589 13.87 -10.14 17.18
N ASN A 590 13.51 -9.39 16.13
CA ASN A 590 14.04 -8.06 15.87
C ASN A 590 13.05 -6.92 16.15
N LEU A 591 11.73 -7.18 16.06
CA LEU A 591 10.68 -6.17 16.13
C LEU A 591 9.66 -6.40 17.26
N TYR A 592 9.89 -7.38 18.13
CA TYR A 592 9.04 -7.62 19.29
C TYR A 592 9.85 -7.56 20.60
N ARG A 593 9.45 -6.68 21.49
CA ARG A 593 9.97 -6.60 22.86
C ARG A 593 9.03 -7.35 23.77
N SER A 594 9.46 -8.51 24.29
CA SER A 594 8.67 -9.22 25.31
C SER A 594 8.58 -8.38 26.57
N GLY A 595 7.43 -8.40 27.23
CA GLY A 595 7.27 -7.79 28.55
C GLY A 595 8.27 -8.33 29.56
N SER A 596 8.70 -7.52 30.53
CA SER A 596 9.53 -7.98 31.63
C SER A 596 8.77 -9.01 32.45
N GLY A 597 9.44 -10.11 32.82
CA GLY A 597 8.83 -11.23 33.56
C GLY A 597 8.25 -10.88 34.94
N ASP A 598 8.35 -9.63 35.38
CA ASP A 598 7.88 -9.10 36.65
C ASP A 598 6.44 -8.55 36.58
N GLY A 599 5.74 -8.71 35.44
CA GLY A 599 4.31 -8.34 35.28
C GLY A 599 4.02 -6.85 35.11
N GLU A 600 5.04 -5.99 35.04
CA GLU A 600 4.83 -4.52 34.98
C GLU A 600 4.78 -3.92 33.58
N THR A 601 5.21 -4.65 32.54
CA THR A 601 5.12 -4.14 31.14
C THR A 601 4.62 -5.21 30.18
N ALA A 602 3.54 -4.93 29.45
CA ALA A 602 3.06 -5.74 28.34
C ALA A 602 4.10 -5.79 27.19
N GLY A 603 4.06 -6.83 26.38
CA GLY A 603 4.87 -6.92 25.17
C GLY A 603 4.56 -5.78 24.20
N ARG A 604 5.52 -5.41 23.35
CA ARG A 604 5.38 -4.32 22.39
C ARG A 604 5.96 -4.68 21.04
N LEU A 605 5.19 -4.52 19.97
CA LEU A 605 5.71 -4.49 18.59
C LEU A 605 6.39 -3.15 18.32
N LEU A 606 7.42 -3.20 17.46
CA LEU A 606 8.08 -2.03 16.89
C LEU A 606 7.69 -1.92 15.41
N ARG A 607 7.68 -0.69 14.89
CA ARG A 607 7.23 -0.39 13.53
C ARG A 607 8.15 -0.94 12.46
N SER A 608 9.46 -0.65 12.57
CA SER A 608 10.41 -0.90 11.49
C SER A 608 11.78 -1.37 11.98
N TRP A 609 12.50 -2.06 11.09
CA TRP A 609 13.88 -2.47 11.26
C TRP A 609 14.68 -2.11 9.99
N ARG A 610 15.92 -1.67 10.17
CA ARG A 610 16.85 -1.39 9.08
C ARG A 610 18.30 -1.40 9.58
N SER A 611 19.22 -1.84 8.72
CA SER A 611 20.68 -1.79 8.99
C SER A 611 21.09 -2.36 10.35
N GLY A 612 20.51 -3.51 10.74
CA GLY A 612 20.87 -4.22 11.95
C GLY A 612 20.20 -3.72 13.24
N ARG A 613 19.20 -2.83 13.17
CA ARG A 613 18.49 -2.34 14.37
C ARG A 613 17.05 -1.96 14.11
N ALA A 614 16.22 -2.15 15.13
CA ALA A 614 14.85 -1.69 15.12
C ALA A 614 14.77 -0.18 15.37
N SER A 615 13.79 0.45 14.71
CA SER A 615 13.37 1.81 15.04
C SER A 615 12.80 1.85 16.46
N PRO A 616 12.95 2.93 17.21
CA PRO A 616 12.31 3.09 18.52
C PRO A 616 10.80 3.31 18.44
N VAL A 617 10.24 3.45 17.24
CA VAL A 617 8.79 3.64 17.04
C VAL A 617 8.03 2.39 17.44
N GLU A 618 7.09 2.54 18.36
CA GLU A 618 6.16 1.46 18.69
C GLU A 618 5.22 1.19 17.50
N GLY A 619 4.82 -0.08 17.37
CA GLY A 619 3.90 -0.51 16.33
C GLY A 619 2.53 0.16 16.45
N PHE A 620 1.91 0.38 15.31
CA PHE A 620 0.55 0.89 15.17
C PHE A 620 -0.46 -0.24 15.06
N ALA A 621 -1.75 0.07 15.02
CA ALA A 621 -2.80 -0.94 14.96
C ALA A 621 -2.69 -1.86 13.73
N ASP A 622 -2.18 -1.35 12.60
CA ASP A 622 -1.92 -2.13 11.38
C ASP A 622 -0.79 -3.15 11.58
N ASP A 623 0.26 -2.80 12.36
CA ASP A 623 1.34 -3.74 12.68
C ASP A 623 0.81 -4.96 13.43
N TYR A 624 -0.06 -4.73 14.40
CA TYR A 624 -0.70 -5.82 15.14
C TYR A 624 -1.69 -6.59 14.27
N ALA A 625 -2.63 -5.91 13.62
CA ALA A 625 -3.69 -6.56 12.86
C ALA A 625 -3.15 -7.43 11.72
N PHE A 626 -2.18 -6.93 10.95
CA PHE A 626 -1.64 -7.65 9.80
C PHE A 626 -0.71 -8.79 10.22
N LEU A 627 0.08 -8.59 11.29
CA LEU A 627 0.90 -9.66 11.81
C LEU A 627 0.03 -10.80 12.39
N ILE A 628 -1.02 -10.50 13.15
CA ILE A 628 -1.98 -11.49 13.67
C ILE A 628 -2.58 -12.30 12.51
N ARG A 629 -3.03 -11.66 11.43
CA ARG A 629 -3.51 -12.34 10.21
C ARG A 629 -2.45 -13.28 9.66
N GLY A 630 -1.22 -12.79 9.47
CA GLY A 630 -0.10 -13.59 8.97
C GLY A 630 0.20 -14.81 9.83
N LEU A 631 0.15 -14.67 11.14
CA LEU A 631 0.39 -15.76 12.10
C LEU A 631 -0.74 -16.82 12.10
N ILE A 632 -2.00 -16.40 11.97
CA ILE A 632 -3.13 -17.32 11.83
C ILE A 632 -3.00 -18.09 10.52
N ASP A 633 -2.67 -17.41 9.40
CA ASP A 633 -2.47 -18.04 8.10
C ASP A 633 -1.27 -18.99 8.09
N LEU A 634 -0.20 -18.63 8.79
CA LEU A 634 0.98 -19.49 8.96
C LEU A 634 0.66 -20.74 9.79
N TYR A 635 -0.15 -20.61 10.84
CA TYR A 635 -0.67 -21.76 11.58
C TYR A 635 -1.50 -22.69 10.67
N GLU A 636 -2.39 -22.11 9.86
CA GLU A 636 -3.22 -22.91 8.94
C GLU A 636 -2.39 -23.60 7.84
N ALA A 637 -1.24 -23.02 7.44
CA ALA A 637 -0.32 -23.66 6.52
C ALA A 637 0.47 -24.81 7.15
N ASP A 638 0.70 -24.75 8.47
CA ASP A 638 1.34 -25.82 9.26
C ASP A 638 0.59 -26.04 10.58
N PRO A 639 -0.57 -26.72 10.55
CA PRO A 639 -1.40 -26.88 11.75
C PRO A 639 -0.85 -27.91 12.77
N ARG A 640 0.43 -28.28 12.68
CA ARG A 640 1.07 -29.20 13.63
C ARG A 640 1.29 -28.53 14.98
N ARG A 641 1.06 -29.28 16.08
CA ARG A 641 1.22 -28.78 17.46
C ARG A 641 2.65 -28.28 17.75
N GLU A 642 3.64 -29.00 17.25
CA GLU A 642 5.05 -28.72 17.56
C GLU A 642 5.58 -27.46 16.87
N THR A 643 5.14 -27.17 15.65
CA THR A 643 5.67 -26.10 14.81
C THR A 643 4.69 -24.95 14.60
N GLY A 644 3.41 -25.22 14.36
CA GLY A 644 2.41 -24.21 14.01
C GLY A 644 1.72 -23.57 15.21
N TRP A 645 1.39 -24.37 16.27
CA TRP A 645 0.63 -23.88 17.42
C TRP A 645 1.23 -22.65 18.11
N ARG A 646 2.56 -22.52 18.10
CA ARG A 646 3.26 -21.34 18.64
C ARG A 646 2.81 -20.04 17.98
N TRP A 647 2.46 -20.06 16.70
CA TRP A 647 2.02 -18.89 15.94
C TRP A 647 0.62 -18.47 16.32
N LEU A 648 -0.29 -19.43 16.46
CA LEU A 648 -1.66 -19.16 16.89
C LEU A 648 -1.69 -18.58 18.31
N ARG A 649 -0.83 -19.09 19.21
CA ARG A 649 -0.68 -18.58 20.56
C ARG A 649 -0.14 -17.16 20.57
N TRP A 650 0.88 -16.88 19.77
CA TRP A 650 1.42 -15.54 19.65
C TRP A 650 0.41 -14.56 19.01
N ALA A 651 -0.36 -14.99 18.02
CA ALA A 651 -1.47 -14.20 17.47
C ALA A 651 -2.49 -13.79 18.55
N ARG A 652 -2.83 -14.72 19.46
CA ARG A 652 -3.72 -14.45 20.61
C ARG A 652 -3.10 -13.44 21.59
N GLU A 653 -1.83 -13.57 21.91
CA GLU A 653 -1.08 -12.65 22.78
C GLU A 653 -1.09 -11.24 22.16
N LEU A 654 -0.74 -11.12 20.89
CA LEU A 654 -0.77 -9.84 20.17
C LEU A 654 -2.17 -9.22 20.08
N GLN A 655 -3.22 -10.05 19.96
CA GLN A 655 -4.59 -9.54 19.99
C GLN A 655 -4.95 -8.93 21.35
N ALA A 656 -4.50 -9.54 22.45
CA ALA A 656 -4.70 -8.97 23.79
C ALA A 656 -3.95 -7.64 23.96
N GLU A 657 -2.70 -7.55 23.46
CA GLU A 657 -1.91 -6.31 23.47
C GLU A 657 -2.54 -5.21 22.58
N MET A 658 -3.12 -5.60 21.44
CA MET A 658 -3.86 -4.69 20.55
C MET A 658 -5.11 -4.15 21.25
N ASP A 659 -5.87 -5.01 21.93
CA ASP A 659 -7.05 -4.62 22.69
C ASP A 659 -6.72 -3.63 23.82
N GLU A 660 -5.61 -3.85 24.52
CA GLU A 660 -5.15 -2.96 25.59
C GLU A 660 -4.72 -1.58 25.05
N GLY A 661 -3.95 -1.56 23.95
CA GLY A 661 -3.32 -0.33 23.49
C GLY A 661 -4.16 0.55 22.57
N PHE A 662 -5.06 -0.05 21.81
CA PHE A 662 -5.71 0.63 20.69
C PHE A 662 -7.23 0.67 20.76
N LYS A 663 -7.86 -0.06 21.68
CA LYS A 663 -9.33 -0.11 21.75
C LYS A 663 -9.91 1.28 21.96
N CYS A 664 -10.90 1.63 21.12
CA CYS A 664 -11.70 2.82 21.26
C CYS A 664 -12.86 2.53 22.22
N PRO A 665 -13.12 3.38 23.23
CA PRO A 665 -14.27 3.20 24.11
C PRO A 665 -15.60 3.20 23.34
N ALA A 666 -16.59 2.43 23.83
CA ALA A 666 -17.90 2.33 23.19
C ALA A 666 -18.59 3.70 23.08
N GLU A 667 -18.42 4.57 24.08
CA GLU A 667 -18.95 5.95 24.10
C GLU A 667 -18.32 6.84 23.02
N ALA A 668 -17.10 6.48 22.56
CA ALA A 668 -16.40 7.13 21.44
C ALA A 668 -16.58 6.39 20.11
N GLY A 669 -17.52 5.43 20.05
CA GLY A 669 -17.92 4.70 18.84
C GLY A 669 -17.33 3.32 18.68
N GLY A 670 -16.55 2.82 19.63
CA GLY A 670 -15.96 1.47 19.58
C GLY A 670 -14.89 1.29 18.48
N GLY A 671 -14.45 0.08 18.31
CA GLY A 671 -13.41 -0.28 17.34
C GLY A 671 -11.99 0.00 17.83
N TYR A 672 -11.07 0.27 16.90
CA TYR A 672 -9.66 0.50 17.20
C TYR A 672 -9.15 1.83 16.65
N TYR A 673 -8.39 2.56 17.45
CA TYR A 673 -7.60 3.69 16.99
C TYR A 673 -6.36 3.21 16.21
N SER A 674 -5.86 4.02 15.29
CA SER A 674 -4.63 3.73 14.54
C SER A 674 -3.38 3.76 15.41
N SER A 675 -3.35 4.65 16.41
CA SER A 675 -2.22 4.82 17.32
C SER A 675 -2.60 4.47 18.75
N ARG A 676 -1.60 4.05 19.54
CA ARG A 676 -1.77 3.71 20.95
C ARG A 676 -2.22 4.93 21.77
N ALA A 677 -2.93 4.70 22.86
CA ALA A 677 -3.26 5.75 23.83
C ALA A 677 -1.95 6.35 24.41
N PRO A 678 -1.85 7.68 24.57
CA PRO A 678 -0.74 8.26 25.30
C PRO A 678 -0.75 7.69 26.73
N GLU A 679 0.42 7.31 27.23
CA GLU A 679 0.55 6.95 28.65
C GLU A 679 0.15 8.18 29.46
N SER A 680 -0.80 8.03 30.38
CA SER A 680 -1.21 9.11 31.29
C SER A 680 0.05 9.61 32.02
N GLU A 681 0.24 10.93 32.07
CA GLU A 681 1.24 11.59 32.92
C GLU A 681 0.95 11.25 34.40
N GLY A 682 1.25 10.03 34.78
CA GLY A 682 1.09 9.51 36.11
C GLY A 682 2.44 9.01 36.63
N GLU A 683 3.00 9.79 37.56
CA GLU A 683 4.20 9.52 38.36
C GLU A 683 5.54 9.83 37.66
N GLU A 684 6.03 11.06 37.88
CA GLU A 684 7.47 11.37 37.93
C GLU A 684 8.15 10.39 38.90
N LYS A 685 8.63 9.24 38.42
CA LYS A 685 9.70 8.53 39.09
C LYS A 685 11.00 9.26 38.71
N GLY A 686 11.49 10.03 39.68
CA GLY A 686 12.75 10.73 39.58
C GLY A 686 13.89 9.78 39.28
N ASP A 687 14.34 9.82 38.07
CA ASP A 687 15.71 9.58 37.61
C ASP A 687 15.72 9.99 36.13
N GLY A 688 16.36 11.10 35.83
CA GLY A 688 16.46 11.90 34.62
C GLY A 688 16.65 11.22 33.24
N GLU A 689 16.09 10.08 32.96
CA GLU A 689 15.93 9.53 31.61
C GLU A 689 14.45 9.65 31.19
N THR A 690 14.15 10.72 30.45
CA THR A 690 12.92 10.79 29.68
C THR A 690 12.89 9.61 28.71
N ARG A 691 12.15 8.54 29.07
CA ARG A 691 11.76 7.49 28.11
C ARG A 691 10.99 8.22 26.99
N GLY A 692 11.52 8.16 25.78
CA GLY A 692 10.89 8.68 24.59
C GLY A 692 9.53 8.01 24.36
N GLY A 693 8.47 8.60 24.93
CA GLY A 693 7.12 8.22 24.63
C GLY A 693 6.90 8.38 23.12
N SER A 694 6.25 7.42 22.47
CA SER A 694 5.87 7.51 21.06
C SER A 694 5.16 8.85 20.88
N GLY A 695 5.66 9.72 19.96
CA GLY A 695 5.14 11.08 19.76
C GLY A 695 3.68 11.18 19.32
N SER A 696 2.89 10.11 19.47
CA SER A 696 1.45 10.04 19.17
C SER A 696 0.59 10.92 20.10
N GLY A 697 1.07 11.23 21.31
CA GLY A 697 0.38 12.15 22.23
C GLY A 697 0.37 13.62 21.80
N VAL A 698 1.10 13.99 20.74
CA VAL A 698 1.26 15.38 20.26
C VAL A 698 0.32 15.72 19.11
N LEU A 699 -0.29 14.69 18.45
CA LEU A 699 -1.20 14.92 17.33
C LEU A 699 -2.54 15.54 17.80
N PRO A 700 -3.17 16.41 16.98
CA PRO A 700 -4.39 17.10 17.35
C PRO A 700 -5.59 16.18 17.57
N TYR A 701 -5.56 14.98 17.02
CA TYR A 701 -6.58 13.94 17.21
C TYR A 701 -6.04 12.55 16.84
N ARG A 702 -6.65 11.51 17.44
CA ARG A 702 -6.42 10.10 17.10
C ARG A 702 -7.46 9.67 16.07
N LEU A 703 -7.02 8.95 15.05
CA LEU A 703 -7.90 8.41 14.00
C LEU A 703 -8.27 6.96 14.28
N ARG A 704 -9.44 6.55 13.81
CA ARG A 704 -9.77 5.14 13.58
C ARG A 704 -9.46 4.81 12.13
N THR A 705 -8.78 3.69 11.90
CA THR A 705 -8.43 3.22 10.56
C THR A 705 -9.48 2.22 10.08
N ASP A 706 -10.61 2.72 9.66
CA ASP A 706 -11.70 1.88 9.13
C ASP A 706 -11.73 1.90 7.59
N TYR A 707 -11.04 2.85 6.93
CA TYR A 707 -11.01 2.96 5.47
C TYR A 707 -10.03 1.96 4.83
N ASP A 708 -10.53 1.17 3.87
CA ASP A 708 -9.73 0.23 3.08
C ASP A 708 -9.20 0.92 1.83
N GLY A 709 -7.94 1.34 1.86
CA GLY A 709 -7.21 2.01 0.78
C GLY A 709 -6.38 1.08 -0.09
N ALA A 710 -5.12 1.44 -0.32
CA ALA A 710 -4.13 0.56 -0.93
C ALA A 710 -3.78 -0.62 -0.01
N GLU A 711 -3.81 -0.38 1.28
CA GLU A 711 -3.79 -1.37 2.35
C GLU A 711 -5.18 -1.46 2.98
N PRO A 712 -5.58 -2.61 3.54
CA PRO A 712 -6.84 -2.70 4.27
C PRO A 712 -6.77 -1.91 5.58
N GLY A 713 -7.90 -1.44 6.07
CA GLY A 713 -7.98 -0.81 7.39
C GLY A 713 -7.61 -1.78 8.51
N ALA A 714 -6.84 -1.32 9.50
CA ALA A 714 -6.46 -2.16 10.65
C ALA A 714 -7.69 -2.73 11.38
N GLY A 715 -8.74 -1.92 11.55
CA GLY A 715 -10.01 -2.34 12.13
C GLY A 715 -10.72 -3.41 11.29
N SER A 716 -10.66 -3.30 9.95
CA SER A 716 -11.23 -4.29 9.03
C SER A 716 -10.58 -5.66 9.20
N VAL A 717 -9.24 -5.67 9.29
CA VAL A 717 -8.46 -6.91 9.49
C VAL A 717 -8.64 -7.46 10.91
N ALA A 718 -8.68 -6.59 11.93
CA ALA A 718 -8.91 -7.00 13.31
C ALA A 718 -10.26 -7.72 13.49
N ALA A 719 -11.32 -7.28 12.80
CA ALA A 719 -12.61 -7.95 12.83
C ALA A 719 -12.52 -9.41 12.35
N ASP A 720 -11.83 -9.65 11.21
CA ASP A 720 -11.63 -11.02 10.69
C ASP A 720 -10.75 -11.85 11.64
N ASN A 721 -9.66 -11.28 12.17
CA ASN A 721 -8.80 -11.95 13.13
C ASN A 721 -9.57 -12.41 14.38
N LEU A 722 -10.40 -11.53 14.96
CA LEU A 722 -11.23 -11.83 16.11
C LEU A 722 -12.22 -12.98 15.83
N LEU A 723 -12.85 -12.98 14.65
CA LEU A 723 -13.74 -14.05 14.20
C LEU A 723 -12.99 -15.38 14.08
N ARG A 724 -11.83 -15.37 13.43
CA ARG A 724 -11.00 -16.58 13.24
C ARG A 724 -10.47 -17.10 14.57
N LEU A 725 -9.89 -16.24 15.41
CA LEU A 725 -9.43 -16.62 16.75
C LEU A 725 -10.57 -17.21 17.61
N SER A 726 -11.78 -16.64 17.53
CA SER A 726 -12.95 -17.17 18.24
C SER A 726 -13.32 -18.59 17.84
N GLY A 727 -12.92 -19.03 16.66
CA GLY A 727 -13.13 -20.38 16.19
C GLY A 727 -12.10 -21.40 16.75
N TYR A 728 -10.90 -20.92 17.08
CA TYR A 728 -9.83 -21.73 17.68
C TYR A 728 -9.93 -21.78 19.20
N PHE A 729 -10.24 -20.63 19.84
CA PHE A 729 -10.38 -20.50 21.29
C PHE A 729 -11.86 -20.54 21.66
N GLY A 730 -12.33 -21.68 22.15
CA GLY A 730 -13.75 -21.92 22.48
C GLY A 730 -14.19 -21.34 23.83
N GLY A 731 -15.38 -21.74 24.31
CA GLY A 731 -15.90 -21.38 25.63
C GLY A 731 -16.16 -19.85 25.78
N GLU A 732 -15.90 -19.32 26.96
CA GLU A 732 -16.12 -17.88 27.27
C GLU A 732 -15.16 -16.97 26.50
N GLU A 733 -13.91 -17.38 26.30
CA GLU A 733 -12.93 -16.63 25.51
C GLU A 733 -13.40 -16.43 24.07
N GLY A 734 -13.78 -17.50 23.39
CA GLY A 734 -14.30 -17.42 22.03
C GLY A 734 -15.57 -16.57 21.91
N LYS A 735 -16.40 -16.53 22.96
CA LYS A 735 -17.56 -15.65 23.02
C LYS A 735 -17.13 -14.19 23.11
N VAL A 736 -16.20 -13.85 24.02
CA VAL A 736 -15.68 -12.49 24.16
C VAL A 736 -15.04 -11.99 22.86
N LEU A 737 -14.26 -12.84 22.15
CA LEU A 737 -13.68 -12.49 20.86
C LEU A 737 -14.77 -12.21 19.80
N ARG A 738 -15.85 -12.98 19.76
CA ARG A 738 -16.99 -12.72 18.85
C ARG A 738 -17.72 -11.41 19.18
N GLU A 739 -17.90 -11.10 20.45
CA GLU A 739 -18.50 -9.84 20.90
C GLU A 739 -17.67 -8.64 20.45
N LYS A 740 -16.34 -8.69 20.61
CA LYS A 740 -15.41 -7.67 20.10
C LYS A 740 -15.45 -7.54 18.57
N ALA A 741 -15.52 -8.66 17.86
CA ALA A 741 -15.69 -8.66 16.40
C ALA A 741 -17.00 -7.98 15.99
N ALA A 742 -18.10 -8.26 16.69
CA ALA A 742 -19.39 -7.64 16.46
C ALA A 742 -19.37 -6.12 16.70
N GLU A 743 -18.71 -5.67 17.78
CA GLU A 743 -18.47 -4.25 18.04
C GLU A 743 -17.73 -3.59 16.88
N GLN A 744 -16.63 -4.20 16.40
CA GLN A 744 -15.83 -3.68 15.29
C GLN A 744 -16.64 -3.66 13.98
N LEU A 745 -17.39 -4.70 13.66
CA LEU A 745 -18.26 -4.75 12.50
C LEU A 745 -19.36 -3.70 12.54
N ALA A 746 -19.92 -3.41 13.71
CA ALA A 746 -20.96 -2.39 13.88
C ALA A 746 -20.46 -0.97 13.60
N THR A 747 -19.18 -0.67 13.82
CA THR A 747 -18.62 0.68 13.60
C THR A 747 -18.71 1.16 12.15
N ALA A 748 -18.54 0.28 11.17
CA ALA A 748 -18.56 0.64 9.76
C ALA A 748 -19.96 0.85 9.20
N PHE A 749 -20.96 0.16 9.75
CA PHE A 749 -22.32 0.21 9.24
C PHE A 749 -23.16 1.32 9.86
N ALA A 750 -22.57 2.05 10.79
CA ALA A 750 -23.09 3.34 11.22
C ALA A 750 -23.04 4.41 10.09
N LEU A 751 -22.29 4.14 9.00
CA LEU A 751 -22.10 5.03 7.84
C LEU A 751 -22.73 4.43 6.57
N PRO A 752 -24.04 4.50 6.36
CA PRO A 752 -24.75 3.81 5.27
C PRO A 752 -24.41 4.34 3.87
N GLU A 753 -23.64 5.42 3.74
CA GLU A 753 -23.53 6.14 2.47
C GLU A 753 -22.35 5.72 1.57
N THR A 754 -21.38 4.91 2.05
CA THR A 754 -20.20 4.53 1.28
C THR A 754 -19.71 3.09 1.51
N PRO A 755 -20.49 2.03 1.15
CA PRO A 755 -20.04 0.63 1.30
C PRO A 755 -18.72 0.33 0.59
N GLN A 756 -18.39 1.08 -0.46
CA GLN A 756 -17.15 0.96 -1.22
C GLN A 756 -15.90 1.41 -0.46
N ALA A 757 -16.05 2.09 0.65
CA ALA A 757 -14.93 2.54 1.49
C ALA A 757 -14.42 1.45 2.44
N TYR A 758 -15.21 0.37 2.63
CA TYR A 758 -14.97 -0.67 3.63
C TYR A 758 -15.12 -2.09 3.06
N PRO A 759 -14.54 -2.42 1.90
CA PRO A 759 -14.72 -3.74 1.30
C PRO A 759 -14.13 -4.87 2.13
N GLU A 760 -12.99 -4.67 2.80
CA GLU A 760 -12.38 -5.69 3.66
C GLU A 760 -13.22 -5.94 4.92
N LEU A 761 -13.77 -4.89 5.53
CA LEU A 761 -14.67 -5.05 6.67
C LEU A 761 -15.99 -5.73 6.26
N THR A 762 -16.49 -5.42 5.07
CA THR A 762 -17.66 -6.13 4.50
C THR A 762 -17.33 -7.59 4.19
N ALA A 763 -16.08 -7.90 3.80
CA ALA A 763 -15.60 -9.28 3.66
C ALA A 763 -15.58 -10.02 5.01
N SER A 764 -15.15 -9.35 6.09
CA SER A 764 -15.21 -9.88 7.45
C SER A 764 -16.64 -10.15 7.92
N LEU A 765 -17.61 -9.32 7.49
CA LEU A 765 -19.03 -9.56 7.73
C LEU A 765 -19.51 -10.86 7.06
N VAL A 766 -18.99 -11.19 5.88
CA VAL A 766 -19.32 -12.50 5.23
C VAL A 766 -18.78 -13.64 6.08
N THR A 767 -17.57 -13.54 6.62
CA THR A 767 -17.01 -14.54 7.54
C THR A 767 -17.92 -14.73 8.77
N ALA A 768 -18.42 -13.64 9.35
CA ALA A 768 -19.37 -13.67 10.47
C ALA A 768 -20.70 -14.36 10.09
N LEU A 769 -21.25 -14.05 8.90
CA LEU A 769 -22.51 -14.63 8.40
C LEU A 769 -22.41 -16.13 8.11
N LEU A 770 -21.26 -16.60 7.60
CA LEU A 770 -21.00 -18.01 7.35
C LEU A 770 -20.78 -18.79 8.65
N GLY A 771 -20.32 -18.12 9.70
CA GLY A 771 -19.91 -18.73 10.96
C GLY A 771 -18.67 -19.62 10.80
N PRO A 772 -18.00 -20.01 11.89
CA PRO A 772 -16.80 -20.85 11.82
C PRO A 772 -17.16 -22.28 11.35
N LYS A 773 -16.46 -22.77 10.33
CA LYS A 773 -16.54 -24.14 9.89
C LYS A 773 -15.36 -24.93 10.45
N GLN A 774 -15.60 -25.57 11.60
CA GLN A 774 -14.54 -26.31 12.28
C GLN A 774 -14.34 -27.69 11.63
N VAL A 775 -13.09 -28.01 11.32
CA VAL A 775 -12.64 -29.32 10.83
C VAL A 775 -11.55 -29.81 11.79
N ILE A 776 -11.84 -30.88 12.52
CA ILE A 776 -10.91 -31.50 13.47
C ILE A 776 -10.43 -32.81 12.85
N ILE A 777 -9.12 -32.92 12.64
CA ILE A 777 -8.47 -34.14 12.11
C ILE A 777 -7.64 -34.74 13.23
N SER A 778 -8.00 -35.93 13.64
CA SER A 778 -7.24 -36.69 14.66
C SER A 778 -6.37 -37.76 14.00
N GLY A 779 -5.07 -37.66 14.19
CA GLY A 779 -4.09 -38.57 13.59
C GLY A 779 -2.64 -38.12 13.82
N ASN A 780 -1.71 -38.93 13.31
CA ASN A 780 -0.30 -38.50 13.31
C ASN A 780 -0.13 -37.30 12.37
N PRO A 781 0.26 -36.11 12.86
CA PRO A 781 0.37 -34.90 12.03
C PRO A 781 1.36 -35.04 10.86
N ALA A 782 2.39 -35.89 10.99
CA ALA A 782 3.36 -36.19 9.94
C ALA A 782 2.92 -37.36 9.03
N GLY A 783 1.80 -38.01 9.34
CA GLY A 783 1.30 -39.18 8.61
C GLY A 783 0.67 -38.79 7.27
N ALA A 784 0.90 -39.58 6.24
CA ALA A 784 0.39 -39.32 4.88
C ALA A 784 -1.15 -39.21 4.84
N GLU A 785 -1.86 -39.97 5.63
CA GLU A 785 -3.34 -39.96 5.71
C GLU A 785 -3.84 -38.65 6.32
N THR A 786 -3.22 -38.20 7.42
CA THR A 786 -3.54 -36.90 8.07
C THR A 786 -3.27 -35.75 7.11
N GLN A 787 -2.12 -35.77 6.44
CA GLN A 787 -1.75 -34.73 5.46
C GLN A 787 -2.72 -34.72 4.25
N ALA A 788 -3.19 -35.87 3.80
CA ALA A 788 -4.19 -35.97 2.74
C ALA A 788 -5.53 -35.34 3.16
N LEU A 789 -5.96 -35.56 4.42
CA LEU A 789 -7.17 -34.93 4.95
C LEU A 789 -7.02 -33.42 5.11
N VAL A 790 -5.87 -32.94 5.61
CA VAL A 790 -5.53 -31.50 5.67
C VAL A 790 -5.61 -30.89 4.28
N SER A 791 -4.95 -31.49 3.29
CA SER A 791 -4.96 -31.04 1.90
C SER A 791 -6.39 -31.00 1.33
N ALA A 792 -7.21 -32.02 1.60
CA ALA A 792 -8.59 -32.05 1.15
C ALA A 792 -9.44 -30.94 1.77
N ALA A 793 -9.25 -30.63 3.07
CA ALA A 793 -9.95 -29.53 3.75
C ALA A 793 -9.57 -28.16 3.18
N GLN A 794 -8.31 -27.97 2.75
CA GLN A 794 -7.76 -26.72 2.24
C GLN A 794 -7.91 -26.52 0.72
N ARG A 795 -8.38 -27.54 -0.01
CA ARG A 795 -8.49 -27.47 -1.48
C ARG A 795 -9.51 -26.45 -1.96
N SER A 796 -10.65 -26.36 -1.29
CA SER A 796 -11.73 -25.45 -1.66
C SER A 796 -11.60 -24.12 -0.94
N PHE A 797 -11.94 -23.04 -1.60
CA PHE A 797 -12.04 -21.74 -0.97
C PHE A 797 -13.09 -21.75 0.16
N CYS A 798 -12.61 -21.63 1.40
CA CYS A 798 -13.45 -21.64 2.60
C CYS A 798 -12.91 -20.57 3.59
N PRO A 799 -13.32 -19.30 3.44
CA PRO A 799 -12.74 -18.19 4.23
C PRO A 799 -13.05 -18.27 5.72
N ASN A 800 -14.00 -19.09 6.13
CA ASN A 800 -14.41 -19.34 7.51
C ASN A 800 -13.94 -20.72 8.05
N LEU A 801 -12.92 -21.34 7.39
CA LEU A 801 -12.37 -22.61 7.85
C LEU A 801 -11.58 -22.42 9.14
N VAL A 802 -11.85 -23.27 10.12
CA VAL A 802 -11.07 -23.45 11.34
C VAL A 802 -10.54 -24.88 11.35
N LEU A 803 -9.25 -25.02 11.04
CA LEU A 803 -8.61 -26.34 10.91
C LEU A 803 -7.80 -26.67 12.16
N ILE A 804 -8.14 -27.78 12.81
CA ILE A 804 -7.43 -28.27 14.00
C ILE A 804 -6.91 -29.67 13.70
N VAL A 805 -5.59 -29.89 13.90
CA VAL A 805 -4.98 -31.21 13.81
C VAL A 805 -4.59 -31.67 15.21
N GLN A 806 -5.26 -32.74 15.66
CA GLN A 806 -5.02 -33.34 16.96
C GLN A 806 -4.09 -34.56 16.80
N ASP A 807 -2.92 -34.48 17.46
CA ASP A 807 -2.00 -35.64 17.53
C ASP A 807 -2.53 -36.70 18.49
N ASN A 808 -2.83 -37.88 17.94
CA ASN A 808 -3.28 -39.05 18.73
C ASN A 808 -2.17 -40.07 18.99
N THR A 809 -0.95 -39.80 18.59
CA THR A 809 0.20 -40.72 18.81
C THR A 809 0.78 -40.61 20.21
N ASN A 810 0.56 -39.49 20.91
CA ASN A 810 1.02 -39.25 22.28
C ASN A 810 -0.10 -39.60 23.29
N THR A 811 -0.22 -40.89 23.62
CA THR A 811 -1.19 -41.38 24.61
C THR A 811 -0.95 -40.96 26.05
N ASN A 812 0.11 -40.20 26.32
CA ASN A 812 0.48 -39.74 27.69
C ASN A 812 -0.09 -38.36 28.05
N ASP A 813 -0.71 -37.65 27.14
CA ASP A 813 -1.28 -36.30 27.39
C ASP A 813 -2.80 -36.32 27.69
N ALA A 814 -3.26 -37.27 28.53
CA ALA A 814 -4.63 -37.22 29.07
C ALA A 814 -4.87 -36.07 30.06
N ALA A 815 -3.91 -35.17 30.24
CA ALA A 815 -3.93 -34.06 31.21
C ALA A 815 -4.06 -32.67 30.62
N THR A 816 -4.25 -32.51 29.30
CA THR A 816 -4.40 -31.18 28.69
C THR A 816 -5.64 -31.11 27.81
N SER A 817 -6.81 -31.29 28.46
CA SER A 817 -8.11 -30.81 27.92
C SER A 817 -8.38 -29.38 28.44
N GLU A 818 -7.47 -28.45 28.18
CA GLU A 818 -7.72 -27.02 28.30
C GLU A 818 -7.63 -26.35 26.97
#